data_7f2c4b1d07379289c7a463b6dd1bb5ea
#
_entry.id   7f2c4b1d07379289c7a463b6dd1bb5ea
#
_cell.length_a   1.000
_cell.length_b   1.000
_cell.length_c   1.000
_cell.angle_alpha   90.00
_cell.angle_beta   90.00
_cell.angle_gamma   90.00
#
_symmetry.space_group_name_H-M   'P 1'
#
loop_
_entity.id
_entity.type
_entity.pdbx_description
1 polymer ?
#
loop_
_entity_poly.entity_id
_entity_poly.type
_entity_poly.pdbx_seq_one_letter_code
_entity_poly.pdbx_strand_id
1 'polypeptide(L)'
;MFLLPVIALFAFALQGAECVALPTLPPPGIVDGDLADPCWAKAFKTPAFTAAKSGEKLTEATYAYAFCDESALYVAYRCEFADLAAREKIVADSKNAFSGDCVETFIDAGDTGAYAHFAVNVGGSVSKLGFCDGVKAAVQLHEKDWTCEIEIPYSSIKLSGNTFSKNWRMNFCRGNYGIKETSSWAKLKDGTFHDASAFNVVAGIPADLAQIAKDQAAVAKGDFDVRLDRVIYAGTAEAKATLDMVSEKSLGGYSIRARIFGKDGASLVERTVKPVYFHSEATLPIGKLPDDGRYSCEIALVRPDGTVEKSRSEDFWKVPPPKDDPARAKVEIRGQNIYVNGRFFFPVITWKCSATGDFKTREEWESVNDAFYADMAAHGINALIDTAVETSDLPPEWFEKVPRSMAAWHRKQYEIHRRLGVGLADFAQLAAKHGIYIIHLSRFLRKKNLQTSFARQCFVEEMLKYRDIPNILCWHTSDESDGEIDENLLRNRLYHEIDPCRLTWLNIINAVSANKDAADILATDPYPIPNGSVNAVAVHADRLKKNTEGRPLVASWLWLQNFGGELSWTRPPTPDEVQAMALLALNHGMSGIAYFNWTEPKLRNGVRQNPESWSMLKDFNAYLQKWAEPMLTGKRLFLGKRGDEDVLEFEFGGKKYRSSVNIVTFAHKIEEIK
;
A
#
# COMPACT_ATOMS: atom_id res chain seq x y z
N MET A 1 -39.09 -40.32 20.56
CA MET A 1 -37.66 -40.43 20.83
C MET A 1 -36.95 -39.72 19.70
N PHE A 2 -36.81 -38.38 19.85
CA PHE A 2 -36.19 -37.49 18.88
C PHE A 2 -34.74 -37.30 19.25
N LEU A 3 -33.83 -37.74 18.39
CA LEU A 3 -32.39 -37.43 18.50
C LEU A 3 -32.14 -36.02 17.93
N LEU A 4 -31.67 -35.11 18.76
CA LEU A 4 -31.05 -33.86 18.36
C LEU A 4 -29.62 -34.16 17.86
N PRO A 5 -29.17 -33.55 16.76
CA PRO A 5 -27.78 -33.63 16.39
C PRO A 5 -26.96 -32.63 17.24
N VAL A 6 -26.00 -33.16 17.97
CA VAL A 6 -24.95 -32.40 18.64
C VAL A 6 -24.02 -31.85 17.56
N ILE A 7 -24.06 -30.54 17.34
CA ILE A 7 -23.09 -29.85 16.53
C ILE A 7 -21.81 -29.70 17.38
N ALA A 8 -20.78 -30.46 16.99
CA ALA A 8 -19.44 -30.33 17.56
C ALA A 8 -18.81 -29.04 17.06
N LEU A 9 -18.72 -28.02 17.91
CA LEU A 9 -17.86 -26.88 17.70
C LEU A 9 -16.39 -27.33 17.78
N PHE A 10 -15.72 -27.38 16.66
CA PHE A 10 -14.25 -27.44 16.65
C PHE A 10 -13.72 -26.03 16.99
N ALA A 11 -13.36 -25.85 18.26
CA ALA A 11 -12.64 -24.66 18.72
C ALA A 11 -11.19 -24.74 18.27
N PHE A 12 -10.84 -24.05 17.19
CA PHE A 12 -9.48 -23.59 16.97
C PHE A 12 -9.26 -22.37 17.86
N ALA A 13 -8.61 -22.56 18.96
CA ALA A 13 -8.16 -21.47 19.85
C ALA A 13 -7.03 -20.68 19.14
N LEU A 14 -7.41 -19.70 18.33
CA LEU A 14 -6.53 -18.59 17.98
C LEU A 14 -6.47 -17.67 19.21
N GLN A 15 -5.27 -17.44 19.74
CA GLN A 15 -5.03 -16.67 20.96
C GLN A 15 -5.68 -15.27 20.85
N GLY A 16 -6.76 -15.04 21.57
CA GLY A 16 -7.25 -13.74 21.96
C GLY A 16 -8.44 -13.12 21.20
N ALA A 17 -8.83 -13.65 20.04
CA ALA A 17 -10.01 -13.13 19.32
C ALA A 17 -11.32 -13.77 19.82
N GLU A 18 -12.33 -12.95 20.11
CA GLU A 18 -13.69 -13.44 20.42
C GLU A 18 -14.37 -13.91 19.14
N CYS A 19 -15.25 -14.91 19.26
CA CYS A 19 -16.14 -15.33 18.19
C CYS A 19 -17.59 -15.02 18.59
N VAL A 20 -18.23 -14.13 17.85
CA VAL A 20 -19.59 -13.68 18.08
C VAL A 20 -20.48 -13.95 16.87
N ALA A 21 -21.77 -14.21 17.11
CA ALA A 21 -22.76 -14.33 16.05
C ALA A 21 -23.68 -13.11 16.10
N LEU A 22 -23.87 -12.44 14.95
CA LEU A 22 -24.82 -11.35 14.86
C LEU A 22 -26.25 -11.89 14.70
N PRO A 23 -27.23 -11.27 15.39
CA PRO A 23 -28.64 -11.56 15.16
C PRO A 23 -29.11 -11.00 13.82
N THR A 24 -30.03 -11.70 13.16
CA THR A 24 -30.78 -11.15 12.01
C THR A 24 -32.03 -10.46 12.53
N LEU A 25 -32.14 -9.15 12.30
CA LEU A 25 -33.23 -8.31 12.81
C LEU A 25 -33.78 -7.41 11.67
N PRO A 26 -35.03 -6.93 11.79
CA PRO A 26 -35.51 -5.89 10.88
C PRO A 26 -34.65 -4.61 10.98
N PRO A 27 -34.49 -3.86 9.90
CA PRO A 27 -33.73 -2.61 9.89
C PRO A 27 -34.39 -1.54 10.78
N PRO A 28 -33.63 -0.50 11.20
CA PRO A 28 -34.21 0.68 11.81
C PRO A 28 -35.16 1.39 10.82
N GLY A 29 -36.12 2.13 11.32
CA GLY A 29 -37.05 2.87 10.46
C GLY A 29 -36.35 3.95 9.63
N ILE A 30 -35.39 4.64 10.24
CA ILE A 30 -34.56 5.68 9.63
C ILE A 30 -33.17 5.60 10.30
N VAL A 31 -32.10 5.79 9.56
CA VAL A 31 -30.78 6.01 10.11
C VAL A 31 -30.64 7.48 10.48
N ASP A 32 -30.93 7.82 11.74
CA ASP A 32 -30.95 9.20 12.24
C ASP A 32 -30.01 9.47 13.43
N GLY A 33 -29.34 8.42 13.90
CA GLY A 33 -28.39 8.47 15.01
C GLY A 33 -29.02 8.21 16.38
N ASP A 34 -30.36 8.06 16.48
CA ASP A 34 -31.04 7.71 17.72
C ASP A 34 -31.17 6.18 17.88
N LEU A 35 -30.70 5.66 19.00
CA LEU A 35 -30.76 4.23 19.30
C LEU A 35 -32.10 3.81 19.99
N ALA A 36 -33.17 4.58 19.82
CA ALA A 36 -34.49 4.27 20.37
C ALA A 36 -35.22 3.18 19.57
N ASP A 37 -34.82 2.89 18.32
CA ASP A 37 -35.44 1.85 17.52
C ASP A 37 -35.34 0.47 18.19
N PRO A 38 -36.43 -0.34 18.18
CA PRO A 38 -36.48 -1.63 18.88
C PRO A 38 -35.43 -2.67 18.44
N CYS A 39 -34.86 -2.52 17.26
CA CYS A 39 -33.78 -3.40 16.76
C CYS A 39 -32.52 -3.27 17.63
N TRP A 40 -32.15 -2.07 18.08
CA TRP A 40 -30.95 -1.85 18.88
C TRP A 40 -31.01 -2.51 20.27
N ALA A 41 -32.21 -2.64 20.86
CA ALA A 41 -32.39 -3.36 22.11
C ALA A 41 -32.14 -4.89 22.00
N LYS A 42 -32.19 -5.44 20.77
CA LYS A 42 -31.98 -6.87 20.46
C LYS A 42 -30.65 -7.13 19.74
N ALA A 43 -29.96 -6.08 19.33
CA ALA A 43 -28.68 -6.16 18.65
C ALA A 43 -27.60 -6.82 19.53
N PHE A 44 -26.59 -7.41 18.92
CA PHE A 44 -25.37 -7.75 19.63
C PHE A 44 -24.81 -6.46 20.23
N LYS A 45 -24.45 -6.50 21.49
CA LYS A 45 -23.80 -5.39 22.20
C LYS A 45 -22.42 -5.82 22.68
N THR A 46 -21.39 -5.07 22.36
CA THR A 46 -20.05 -5.31 22.88
C THR A 46 -19.98 -5.07 24.38
N PRO A 47 -19.02 -5.67 25.10
CA PRO A 47 -18.56 -5.11 26.36
C PRO A 47 -18.11 -3.66 26.19
N ALA A 48 -17.99 -2.92 27.28
CA ALA A 48 -17.33 -1.60 27.23
C ALA A 48 -15.92 -1.75 26.63
N PHE A 49 -15.59 -0.86 25.71
CA PHE A 49 -14.26 -0.87 25.10
C PHE A 49 -13.18 -0.67 26.17
N THR A 50 -12.01 -1.24 25.91
CA THR A 50 -10.84 -1.05 26.73
C THR A 50 -9.81 -0.16 26.03
N ALA A 51 -8.93 0.45 26.82
CA ALA A 51 -7.84 1.25 26.26
C ALA A 51 -7.03 0.42 25.24
N ALA A 52 -6.87 0.96 24.04
CA ALA A 52 -6.30 0.22 22.90
C ALA A 52 -4.91 -0.33 23.19
N LYS A 53 -4.10 0.37 23.97
CA LYS A 53 -2.71 0.01 24.30
C LYS A 53 -2.59 -0.80 25.58
N SER A 54 -3.24 -0.38 26.68
CA SER A 54 -3.07 -1.02 28.00
C SER A 54 -4.11 -2.11 28.27
N GLY A 55 -5.25 -2.11 27.58
CA GLY A 55 -6.38 -2.99 27.86
C GLY A 55 -7.15 -2.64 29.13
N GLU A 56 -6.84 -1.50 29.76
CA GLU A 56 -7.49 -1.03 30.97
C GLU A 56 -8.89 -0.45 30.70
N LYS A 57 -9.71 -0.43 31.75
CA LYS A 57 -11.04 0.19 31.68
C LYS A 57 -10.90 1.71 31.63
N LEU A 58 -11.66 2.35 30.73
CA LEU A 58 -11.72 3.80 30.59
C LEU A 58 -12.83 4.42 31.44
N THR A 59 -12.71 5.72 31.71
CA THR A 59 -13.73 6.49 32.45
C THR A 59 -14.93 6.84 31.55
N GLU A 60 -14.68 7.14 30.29
CA GLU A 60 -15.71 7.41 29.27
C GLU A 60 -16.01 6.14 28.48
N ALA A 61 -17.04 5.41 28.87
CA ALA A 61 -17.37 4.13 28.27
C ALA A 61 -17.85 4.27 26.83
N THR A 62 -17.46 3.29 26.01
CA THR A 62 -17.95 3.17 24.63
C THR A 62 -18.47 1.76 24.43
N TYR A 63 -19.60 1.68 23.73
CA TYR A 63 -20.25 0.43 23.34
C TYR A 63 -20.54 0.47 21.85
N ALA A 64 -20.36 -0.64 21.16
CA ALA A 64 -20.90 -0.84 19.83
C ALA A 64 -22.05 -1.84 19.87
N TYR A 65 -22.97 -1.66 18.94
CA TYR A 65 -24.11 -2.54 18.70
C TYR A 65 -24.04 -2.98 17.25
N ALA A 66 -24.37 -4.24 16.97
CA ALA A 66 -24.38 -4.73 15.60
C ALA A 66 -25.47 -5.79 15.39
N PHE A 67 -26.08 -5.76 14.24
CA PHE A 67 -26.98 -6.78 13.73
C PHE A 67 -26.96 -6.76 12.19
N CYS A 68 -27.61 -7.69 11.56
CA CYS A 68 -27.70 -7.75 10.11
C CYS A 68 -29.11 -8.10 9.65
N ASP A 69 -29.42 -7.81 8.39
CA ASP A 69 -30.54 -8.38 7.66
C ASP A 69 -30.04 -9.08 6.38
N GLU A 70 -30.90 -9.36 5.43
CA GLU A 70 -30.53 -10.02 4.17
C GLU A 70 -29.70 -9.11 3.22
N SER A 71 -29.68 -7.80 3.45
CA SER A 71 -29.14 -6.78 2.54
C SER A 71 -27.99 -5.96 3.11
N ALA A 72 -27.94 -5.80 4.44
CA ALA A 72 -27.03 -4.87 5.09
C ALA A 72 -26.57 -5.33 6.48
N LEU A 73 -25.40 -4.79 6.87
CA LEU A 73 -24.92 -4.78 8.25
C LEU A 73 -25.28 -3.43 8.86
N TYR A 74 -25.80 -3.47 10.07
CA TYR A 74 -26.13 -2.29 10.88
C TYR A 74 -25.20 -2.24 12.07
N VAL A 75 -24.55 -1.09 12.26
CA VAL A 75 -23.63 -0.83 13.37
C VAL A 75 -24.05 0.45 14.06
N ALA A 76 -24.08 0.45 15.38
CA ALA A 76 -24.28 1.67 16.13
C ALA A 76 -23.27 1.80 17.27
N TYR A 77 -23.08 3.03 17.72
CA TYR A 77 -22.19 3.35 18.83
C TYR A 77 -22.91 4.21 19.85
N ARG A 78 -22.56 3.99 21.12
CA ARG A 78 -22.88 4.88 22.22
C ARG A 78 -21.58 5.23 22.94
N CYS A 79 -21.24 6.51 22.93
CA CYS A 79 -19.98 7.06 23.41
C CYS A 79 -20.27 8.02 24.57
N GLU A 80 -20.06 7.57 25.80
CA GLU A 80 -20.24 8.41 26.99
C GLU A 80 -19.16 9.50 27.07
N PHE A 81 -19.49 10.62 27.70
CA PHE A 81 -18.56 11.71 28.01
C PHE A 81 -18.97 12.42 29.29
N ALA A 82 -18.00 13.07 29.95
CA ALA A 82 -18.23 13.71 31.26
C ALA A 82 -18.64 15.18 31.15
N ASP A 83 -18.25 15.89 30.09
CA ASP A 83 -18.43 17.35 29.93
C ASP A 83 -19.05 17.70 28.57
N LEU A 84 -20.30 18.12 28.57
CA LEU A 84 -21.03 18.49 27.36
C LEU A 84 -20.45 19.75 26.70
N ALA A 85 -20.08 20.77 27.47
CA ALA A 85 -19.55 22.02 26.90
C ALA A 85 -18.21 21.79 26.19
N ALA A 86 -17.36 20.93 26.76
CA ALA A 86 -16.13 20.51 26.09
C ALA A 86 -16.43 19.72 24.81
N ARG A 87 -17.47 18.89 24.79
CA ARG A 87 -17.90 18.10 23.64
C ARG A 87 -18.47 18.97 22.51
N GLU A 88 -19.31 19.95 22.84
CA GLU A 88 -19.83 20.92 21.87
C GLU A 88 -18.72 21.69 21.19
N LYS A 89 -17.66 22.05 21.92
CA LYS A 89 -16.49 22.68 21.33
C LYS A 89 -15.75 21.74 20.37
N ILE A 90 -15.63 20.46 20.70
CA ILE A 90 -15.02 19.44 19.81
C ILE A 90 -15.85 19.32 18.53
N VAL A 91 -17.19 19.31 18.61
CA VAL A 91 -18.08 19.32 17.43
C VAL A 91 -17.79 20.51 16.54
N ALA A 92 -17.71 21.71 17.10
CA ALA A 92 -17.46 22.93 16.35
C ALA A 92 -16.08 22.94 15.65
N ASP A 93 -15.06 22.28 16.24
CA ASP A 93 -13.71 22.20 15.73
C ASP A 93 -13.47 20.98 14.81
N SER A 94 -14.47 20.09 14.64
CA SER A 94 -14.34 18.84 13.87
C SER A 94 -14.36 19.07 12.36
N LYS A 95 -13.18 19.09 11.75
CA LYS A 95 -13.00 19.38 10.32
C LYS A 95 -12.94 18.16 9.41
N ASN A 96 -12.68 16.97 9.94
CA ASN A 96 -12.59 15.70 9.21
C ASN A 96 -12.96 14.54 10.14
N ALA A 97 -13.19 13.35 9.57
CA ALA A 97 -13.67 12.17 10.30
C ALA A 97 -12.75 11.72 11.46
N PHE A 98 -11.47 12.06 11.41
CA PHE A 98 -10.47 11.67 12.41
C PHE A 98 -10.13 12.81 13.39
N SER A 99 -10.93 13.88 13.42
CA SER A 99 -10.70 15.00 14.35
C SER A 99 -11.68 14.95 15.52
N GLY A 100 -11.19 15.31 16.70
CA GLY A 100 -11.98 15.44 17.91
C GLY A 100 -12.32 14.11 18.58
N ASP A 101 -13.56 13.65 18.48
CA ASP A 101 -14.06 12.39 19.01
C ASP A 101 -14.73 11.62 17.87
N CYS A 102 -14.18 10.45 17.53
CA CYS A 102 -14.66 9.66 16.40
C CYS A 102 -14.75 8.17 16.73
N VAL A 103 -15.63 7.47 16.05
CA VAL A 103 -15.71 6.01 16.05
C VAL A 103 -15.27 5.46 14.71
N GLU A 104 -14.68 4.27 14.76
CA GLU A 104 -14.08 3.63 13.59
C GLU A 104 -14.54 2.17 13.51
N THR A 105 -15.10 1.79 12.37
CA THR A 105 -15.57 0.43 12.05
C THR A 105 -14.64 -0.21 11.05
N PHE A 106 -14.05 -1.32 11.40
CA PHE A 106 -13.19 -2.12 10.52
C PHE A 106 -13.88 -3.42 10.17
N ILE A 107 -13.95 -3.76 8.88
CA ILE A 107 -14.67 -4.93 8.35
C ILE A 107 -13.80 -5.64 7.34
N ASP A 108 -13.33 -6.85 7.68
CA ASP A 108 -12.75 -7.80 6.74
C ASP A 108 -13.83 -8.83 6.37
N ALA A 109 -14.52 -8.56 5.27
CA ALA A 109 -15.60 -9.41 4.79
C ALA A 109 -15.03 -10.70 4.17
N GLY A 110 -15.33 -11.83 4.79
CA GLY A 110 -14.88 -13.15 4.33
C GLY A 110 -13.48 -13.53 4.77
N ASP A 111 -12.89 -12.89 5.77
CA ASP A 111 -11.58 -13.20 6.35
C ASP A 111 -10.47 -13.26 5.29
N THR A 112 -10.41 -12.23 4.46
CA THR A 112 -9.49 -12.13 3.32
C THR A 112 -8.15 -11.49 3.69
N GLY A 113 -8.09 -10.83 4.85
CA GLY A 113 -6.98 -10.00 5.28
C GLY A 113 -7.04 -8.56 4.72
N ALA A 114 -7.95 -8.28 3.79
CA ALA A 114 -8.27 -6.95 3.32
C ALA A 114 -9.52 -6.43 4.06
N TYR A 115 -9.47 -5.25 4.60
CA TYR A 115 -10.61 -4.69 5.33
C TYR A 115 -11.06 -3.34 4.78
N ALA A 116 -12.35 -3.09 4.90
CA ALA A 116 -12.94 -1.78 4.73
C ALA A 116 -12.90 -1.03 6.07
N HIS A 117 -12.66 0.28 6.03
CA HIS A 117 -12.56 1.15 7.20
C HIS A 117 -13.52 2.34 7.06
N PHE A 118 -14.45 2.45 7.94
CA PHE A 118 -15.40 3.54 8.04
C PHE A 118 -15.17 4.31 9.33
N ALA A 119 -14.99 5.62 9.23
CA ALA A 119 -14.87 6.49 10.39
C ALA A 119 -15.94 7.58 10.37
N VAL A 120 -16.48 7.91 11.52
CA VAL A 120 -17.40 9.03 11.70
C VAL A 120 -17.12 9.72 13.02
N ASN A 121 -17.07 11.05 13.00
CA ASN A 121 -16.86 11.82 14.21
C ASN A 121 -18.17 12.38 14.76
N VAL A 122 -18.13 12.86 15.99
CA VAL A 122 -19.27 13.44 16.71
C VAL A 122 -19.94 14.61 15.96
N GLY A 123 -19.25 15.27 15.04
CA GLY A 123 -19.80 16.32 14.17
C GLY A 123 -20.41 15.81 12.86
N GLY A 124 -20.48 14.48 12.65
CA GLY A 124 -21.06 13.87 11.47
C GLY A 124 -20.15 13.81 10.24
N SER A 125 -18.88 14.21 10.35
CA SER A 125 -17.93 14.06 9.25
C SER A 125 -17.53 12.60 9.08
N VAL A 126 -17.54 12.09 7.84
CA VAL A 126 -17.28 10.67 7.53
C VAL A 126 -16.05 10.46 6.66
N SER A 127 -15.39 9.33 6.84
CA SER A 127 -14.37 8.78 5.94
C SER A 127 -14.72 7.35 5.56
N LYS A 128 -14.59 7.00 4.29
CA LYS A 128 -14.94 5.69 3.72
C LYS A 128 -13.78 5.15 2.94
N LEU A 129 -13.07 4.18 3.46
CA LEU A 129 -11.99 3.48 2.78
C LEU A 129 -12.41 2.03 2.53
N GLY A 130 -12.32 1.56 1.29
CA GLY A 130 -12.76 0.21 0.92
C GLY A 130 -14.29 0.06 0.80
N PHE A 131 -15.02 1.16 0.62
CA PHE A 131 -16.45 1.16 0.34
C PHE A 131 -16.77 1.80 -1.02
N CYS A 132 -17.82 1.30 -1.67
CA CYS A 132 -18.55 1.98 -2.73
C CYS A 132 -19.59 2.94 -2.12
N ASP A 133 -20.41 3.58 -2.97
CA ASP A 133 -21.54 4.36 -2.51
C ASP A 133 -22.61 3.48 -1.83
N GLY A 134 -23.49 4.11 -1.04
CA GLY A 134 -24.61 3.44 -0.37
C GLY A 134 -24.51 3.34 1.15
N VAL A 135 -23.33 3.50 1.75
CA VAL A 135 -23.20 3.56 3.23
C VAL A 135 -23.82 4.85 3.75
N LYS A 136 -24.74 4.73 4.72
CA LYS A 136 -25.38 5.85 5.42
C LYS A 136 -24.89 5.89 6.86
N ALA A 137 -24.74 7.10 7.42
CA ALA A 137 -24.43 7.30 8.83
C ALA A 137 -25.11 8.57 9.32
N ALA A 138 -25.54 8.53 10.57
CA ALA A 138 -26.08 9.68 11.29
C ALA A 138 -25.57 9.69 12.73
N VAL A 139 -25.48 10.88 13.33
CA VAL A 139 -25.02 11.08 14.71
C VAL A 139 -25.97 11.95 15.47
N GLN A 140 -26.12 11.70 16.78
CA GLN A 140 -26.83 12.58 17.70
C GLN A 140 -25.96 12.85 18.93
N LEU A 141 -26.01 14.09 19.41
CA LEU A 141 -25.36 14.53 20.65
C LEU A 141 -26.41 14.68 21.73
N HIS A 142 -26.23 14.01 22.85
CA HIS A 142 -27.09 14.04 24.04
C HIS A 142 -26.36 14.72 25.20
N GLU A 143 -27.02 14.82 26.35
CA GLU A 143 -26.46 15.47 27.53
C GLU A 143 -25.18 14.77 28.09
N LYS A 144 -25.13 13.42 28.00
CA LYS A 144 -24.06 12.61 28.62
C LYS A 144 -23.38 11.63 27.68
N ASP A 145 -23.85 11.51 26.45
CA ASP A 145 -23.28 10.65 25.43
C ASP A 145 -23.57 11.21 24.03
N TRP A 146 -22.90 10.70 23.06
CA TRP A 146 -23.31 10.81 21.67
C TRP A 146 -23.47 9.44 21.06
N THR A 147 -24.37 9.35 20.11
CA THR A 147 -24.69 8.11 19.42
C THR A 147 -24.47 8.23 17.93
N CYS A 148 -24.23 7.10 17.30
CA CYS A 148 -24.06 7.00 15.87
C CYS A 148 -24.73 5.74 15.35
N GLU A 149 -25.45 5.85 14.25
CA GLU A 149 -25.98 4.75 13.46
C GLU A 149 -25.32 4.68 12.11
N ILE A 150 -25.03 3.47 11.63
CA ILE A 150 -24.39 3.21 10.33
C ILE A 150 -25.12 2.04 9.66
N GLU A 151 -25.64 2.27 8.46
CA GLU A 151 -26.15 1.24 7.56
C GLU A 151 -25.10 0.95 6.49
N ILE A 152 -24.67 -0.30 6.39
CA ILE A 152 -23.65 -0.76 5.46
C ILE A 152 -24.24 -1.84 4.57
N PRO A 153 -24.80 -1.49 3.39
CA PRO A 153 -25.22 -2.49 2.41
C PRO A 153 -24.06 -3.40 2.03
N TYR A 154 -24.28 -4.71 1.96
CA TYR A 154 -23.20 -5.65 1.61
C TYR A 154 -22.58 -5.33 0.25
N SER A 155 -23.38 -4.88 -0.71
CA SER A 155 -22.91 -4.46 -2.02
C SER A 155 -21.97 -3.25 -2.00
N SER A 156 -21.99 -2.46 -0.91
CA SER A 156 -21.12 -1.29 -0.75
C SER A 156 -19.70 -1.65 -0.31
N ILE A 157 -19.47 -2.82 0.27
CA ILE A 157 -18.15 -3.27 0.71
C ILE A 157 -17.36 -3.72 -0.52
N LYS A 158 -16.23 -3.08 -0.80
CA LYS A 158 -15.34 -3.51 -1.89
C LYS A 158 -14.69 -4.83 -1.53
N LEU A 159 -15.00 -5.85 -2.31
CA LEU A 159 -14.47 -7.19 -2.11
C LEU A 159 -13.19 -7.40 -2.91
N SER A 160 -12.21 -8.07 -2.30
CA SER A 160 -10.95 -8.43 -2.92
C SER A 160 -10.79 -9.94 -2.93
N GLY A 161 -10.46 -10.53 -4.10
CA GLY A 161 -10.27 -11.97 -4.25
C GLY A 161 -11.54 -12.74 -4.65
N ASN A 162 -11.37 -14.06 -4.79
CA ASN A 162 -12.41 -14.97 -5.31
C ASN A 162 -12.83 -16.06 -4.30
N THR A 163 -12.25 -16.04 -3.10
CA THR A 163 -12.52 -17.04 -2.05
C THR A 163 -12.82 -16.32 -0.76
N PHE A 164 -13.99 -16.57 -0.19
CA PHE A 164 -14.46 -15.93 1.02
C PHE A 164 -14.83 -16.96 2.09
N SER A 165 -14.44 -16.69 3.32
CA SER A 165 -14.90 -17.43 4.49
C SER A 165 -16.36 -17.07 4.81
N LYS A 166 -17.08 -17.97 5.47
CA LYS A 166 -18.41 -17.66 6.03
C LYS A 166 -18.34 -16.74 7.25
N ASN A 167 -17.18 -16.64 7.88
CA ASN A 167 -16.93 -15.75 9.00
C ASN A 167 -16.25 -14.48 8.50
N TRP A 168 -16.60 -13.38 9.08
CA TRP A 168 -15.95 -12.09 8.87
C TRP A 168 -15.03 -11.78 10.05
N ARG A 169 -14.15 -10.79 9.88
CA ARG A 169 -13.42 -10.21 11.01
C ARG A 169 -13.78 -8.74 11.14
N MET A 170 -14.03 -8.31 12.36
CA MET A 170 -14.45 -6.94 12.63
C MET A 170 -13.78 -6.40 13.89
N ASN A 171 -13.57 -5.10 13.89
CA ASN A 171 -13.22 -4.35 15.09
C ASN A 171 -13.98 -3.02 15.13
N PHE A 172 -14.31 -2.60 16.35
CA PHE A 172 -14.95 -1.33 16.66
C PHE A 172 -14.04 -0.54 17.57
N CYS A 173 -13.73 0.71 17.20
CA CYS A 173 -12.78 1.55 17.91
C CYS A 173 -13.35 2.94 18.18
N ARG A 174 -12.78 3.65 19.15
CA ARG A 174 -13.02 5.08 19.37
C ARG A 174 -11.68 5.81 19.53
N GLY A 175 -11.50 6.87 18.76
CA GLY A 175 -10.45 7.85 18.92
C GLY A 175 -10.98 9.10 19.61
N ASN A 176 -10.81 9.20 20.92
CA ASN A 176 -11.20 10.39 21.70
C ASN A 176 -9.98 11.32 21.81
N TYR A 177 -9.67 11.98 20.71
CA TYR A 177 -8.47 12.82 20.62
C TYR A 177 -8.53 14.08 21.48
N GLY A 178 -9.74 14.50 21.89
CA GLY A 178 -9.94 15.65 22.81
C GLY A 178 -9.31 15.41 24.19
N ILE A 179 -9.32 14.17 24.66
CA ILE A 179 -8.71 13.75 25.95
C ILE A 179 -7.53 12.79 25.73
N LYS A 180 -7.08 12.61 24.49
CA LYS A 180 -5.95 11.76 24.09
C LYS A 180 -6.13 10.27 24.47
N GLU A 181 -7.34 9.76 24.40
CA GLU A 181 -7.66 8.36 24.64
C GLU A 181 -8.03 7.64 23.35
N THR A 182 -7.61 6.39 23.24
CA THR A 182 -8.03 5.47 22.19
C THR A 182 -8.51 4.18 22.80
N SER A 183 -9.60 3.64 22.27
CA SER A 183 -10.21 2.41 22.80
C SER A 183 -10.68 1.48 21.69
N SER A 184 -10.80 0.20 22.02
CA SER A 184 -11.13 -0.85 21.06
C SER A 184 -11.96 -1.96 21.72
N TRP A 185 -12.85 -2.58 20.93
CA TRP A 185 -13.52 -3.81 21.29
C TRP A 185 -12.58 -5.02 21.22
N ALA A 186 -11.81 -5.15 20.14
CA ALA A 186 -10.82 -6.20 20.04
C ALA A 186 -9.60 -5.89 20.92
N LYS A 187 -8.99 -6.94 21.49
CA LYS A 187 -7.77 -6.82 22.26
C LYS A 187 -6.57 -6.66 21.32
N LEU A 188 -6.06 -5.45 21.22
CA LEU A 188 -4.92 -5.11 20.37
C LEU A 188 -3.58 -5.42 21.06
N LYS A 189 -2.60 -5.84 20.28
CA LYS A 189 -1.28 -6.20 20.83
C LYS A 189 -0.41 -4.99 21.15
N ASP A 190 -0.50 -3.95 20.32
CA ASP A 190 0.35 -2.76 20.37
C ASP A 190 -0.42 -1.44 20.34
N GLY A 191 -1.75 -1.51 20.43
CA GLY A 191 -2.65 -0.36 20.46
C GLY A 191 -2.99 0.21 19.10
N THR A 192 -2.50 -0.36 17.99
CA THR A 192 -2.93 0.06 16.65
C THR A 192 -4.29 -0.51 16.28
N PHE A 193 -5.19 0.33 15.76
CA PHE A 193 -6.50 -0.10 15.25
C PHE A 193 -6.40 -0.94 13.97
N HIS A 194 -5.29 -0.86 13.27
CA HIS A 194 -5.08 -1.40 11.94
C HIS A 194 -4.49 -2.82 11.92
N ASP A 195 -4.47 -3.55 13.02
CA ASP A 195 -4.07 -4.95 13.08
C ASP A 195 -5.27 -5.87 12.80
N ALA A 196 -5.52 -6.18 11.53
CA ALA A 196 -6.62 -7.07 11.14
C ALA A 196 -6.53 -8.47 11.76
N SER A 197 -5.34 -8.93 12.15
CA SER A 197 -5.15 -10.23 12.80
C SER A 197 -5.74 -10.28 14.22
N ALA A 198 -5.91 -9.11 14.83
CA ALA A 198 -6.52 -8.97 16.16
C ALA A 198 -8.05 -8.75 16.12
N PHE A 199 -8.64 -8.57 14.93
CA PHE A 199 -10.10 -8.38 14.82
C PHE A 199 -10.85 -9.61 15.30
N ASN A 200 -11.99 -9.38 15.96
CA ASN A 200 -12.86 -10.44 16.44
C ASN A 200 -13.54 -11.18 15.28
N VAL A 201 -13.78 -12.46 15.43
CA VAL A 201 -14.48 -13.29 14.44
C VAL A 201 -16.00 -13.07 14.56
N VAL A 202 -16.65 -12.75 13.46
CA VAL A 202 -18.08 -12.48 13.39
C VAL A 202 -18.74 -13.47 12.44
N ALA A 203 -19.71 -14.20 12.96
CA ALA A 203 -20.51 -15.19 12.23
C ALA A 203 -21.96 -14.73 12.08
N GLY A 204 -22.75 -15.43 11.29
CA GLY A 204 -24.18 -15.21 11.15
C GLY A 204 -24.58 -14.11 10.14
N ILE A 205 -23.62 -13.58 9.38
CA ILE A 205 -23.90 -12.60 8.34
C ILE A 205 -24.33 -13.33 7.06
N PRO A 206 -25.56 -13.08 6.53
CA PRO A 206 -26.14 -13.84 5.43
C PRO A 206 -25.71 -13.37 4.04
N ALA A 207 -24.61 -12.59 3.93
CA ALA A 207 -24.12 -12.05 2.67
C ALA A 207 -23.54 -13.11 1.75
N ASP A 208 -24.00 -13.18 0.51
CA ASP A 208 -23.33 -13.95 -0.57
C ASP A 208 -22.21 -13.12 -1.18
N LEU A 209 -21.03 -13.16 -0.53
CA LEU A 209 -19.87 -12.40 -0.98
C LEU A 209 -19.39 -12.81 -2.38
N ALA A 210 -19.57 -14.08 -2.78
CA ALA A 210 -19.19 -14.53 -4.10
C ALA A 210 -20.09 -13.94 -5.19
N GLN A 211 -21.40 -13.80 -4.90
CA GLN A 211 -22.32 -13.14 -5.82
C GLN A 211 -22.07 -11.64 -5.86
N ILE A 212 -21.88 -11.00 -4.71
CA ILE A 212 -21.56 -9.56 -4.63
C ILE A 212 -20.26 -9.24 -5.39
N ALA A 213 -19.22 -10.04 -5.26
CA ALA A 213 -17.98 -9.86 -6.01
C ALA A 213 -18.19 -9.97 -7.53
N LYS A 214 -19.05 -10.91 -7.98
CA LYS A 214 -19.43 -11.02 -9.39
C LYS A 214 -20.20 -9.79 -9.86
N ASP A 215 -21.15 -9.31 -9.07
CA ASP A 215 -21.96 -8.13 -9.42
C ASP A 215 -21.09 -6.87 -9.46
N GLN A 216 -20.17 -6.69 -8.52
CA GLN A 216 -19.20 -5.60 -8.54
C GLN A 216 -18.28 -5.70 -9.77
N ALA A 217 -17.82 -6.88 -10.12
CA ALA A 217 -17.01 -7.10 -11.32
C ALA A 217 -17.82 -6.83 -12.60
N ALA A 218 -19.10 -7.21 -12.63
CA ALA A 218 -20.00 -6.93 -13.76
C ALA A 218 -20.28 -5.44 -13.92
N VAL A 219 -20.54 -4.71 -12.81
CA VAL A 219 -20.69 -3.25 -12.82
C VAL A 219 -19.41 -2.56 -13.27
N ALA A 220 -18.25 -3.04 -12.83
CA ALA A 220 -16.95 -2.50 -13.24
C ALA A 220 -16.66 -2.75 -14.73
N LYS A 221 -17.10 -3.90 -15.29
CA LYS A 221 -16.89 -4.27 -16.70
C LYS A 221 -17.91 -3.64 -17.65
N GLY A 222 -19.14 -3.35 -17.21
CA GLY A 222 -20.26 -2.97 -18.08
C GLY A 222 -20.69 -4.11 -19.00
N ASP A 223 -21.72 -3.85 -19.84
CA ASP A 223 -22.23 -4.84 -20.82
C ASP A 223 -21.26 -5.11 -21.98
N PHE A 224 -20.20 -4.34 -22.10
CA PHE A 224 -19.27 -4.34 -23.22
C PHE A 224 -17.91 -3.80 -22.74
N ASP A 225 -16.99 -4.72 -22.51
CA ASP A 225 -15.61 -4.41 -22.13
C ASP A 225 -14.66 -4.68 -23.29
N VAL A 226 -13.84 -3.71 -23.62
CA VAL A 226 -12.78 -3.84 -24.61
C VAL A 226 -11.47 -3.38 -24.01
N ARG A 227 -10.41 -4.14 -24.26
CA ARG A 227 -9.09 -3.83 -23.73
C ARG A 227 -7.99 -4.32 -24.66
N LEU A 228 -6.86 -3.66 -24.59
CA LEU A 228 -5.61 -4.17 -25.10
C LEU A 228 -4.90 -5.00 -24.02
N ASP A 229 -4.13 -6.00 -24.42
CA ASP A 229 -3.32 -6.81 -23.52
C ASP A 229 -2.23 -5.99 -22.83
N ARG A 230 -1.87 -4.82 -23.41
CA ARG A 230 -0.91 -3.86 -22.85
C ARG A 230 -1.33 -2.43 -23.12
N VAL A 231 -0.85 -1.53 -22.26
CA VAL A 231 -0.93 -0.07 -22.47
C VAL A 231 0.34 0.43 -23.14
N ILE A 232 1.50 -0.22 -22.86
CA ILE A 232 2.80 0.16 -23.43
C ILE A 232 3.44 -1.06 -24.08
N TYR A 233 3.79 -0.93 -25.34
CA TYR A 233 4.45 -1.96 -26.14
C TYR A 233 5.91 -1.57 -26.40
N ALA A 234 6.84 -2.10 -25.60
CA ALA A 234 8.26 -1.85 -25.72
C ALA A 234 8.93 -2.96 -26.55
N GLY A 235 9.24 -2.67 -27.84
CA GLY A 235 9.88 -3.63 -28.73
C GLY A 235 9.02 -4.82 -29.15
N THR A 236 7.69 -4.74 -29.02
CA THR A 236 6.76 -5.83 -29.33
C THR A 236 6.21 -5.70 -30.75
N ALA A 237 6.07 -6.81 -31.46
CA ALA A 237 5.57 -6.83 -32.83
C ALA A 237 4.06 -6.96 -32.95
N GLU A 238 3.37 -7.40 -31.88
CA GLU A 238 1.95 -7.69 -31.89
C GLU A 238 1.27 -7.09 -30.66
N ALA A 239 0.01 -6.67 -30.82
CA ALA A 239 -0.90 -6.30 -29.74
C ALA A 239 -2.13 -7.23 -29.80
N LYS A 240 -2.69 -7.57 -28.64
CA LYS A 240 -3.95 -8.32 -28.56
C LYS A 240 -5.06 -7.41 -28.08
N ALA A 241 -6.09 -7.29 -28.91
CA ALA A 241 -7.33 -6.62 -28.57
C ALA A 241 -8.34 -7.66 -28.11
N THR A 242 -8.89 -7.49 -26.91
CA THR A 242 -9.89 -8.37 -26.31
C THR A 242 -11.22 -7.65 -26.22
N LEU A 243 -12.29 -8.35 -26.55
CA LEU A 243 -13.66 -7.91 -26.33
C LEU A 243 -14.36 -8.93 -25.45
N ASP A 244 -14.76 -8.53 -24.26
CA ASP A 244 -15.63 -9.27 -23.36
C ASP A 244 -17.02 -8.65 -23.38
N MET A 245 -18.04 -9.47 -23.51
CA MET A 245 -19.40 -8.98 -23.63
C MET A 245 -20.36 -9.85 -22.85
N VAL A 246 -21.24 -9.24 -22.06
CA VAL A 246 -22.41 -9.89 -21.48
C VAL A 246 -23.57 -9.68 -22.44
N SER A 247 -24.00 -10.73 -23.16
CA SER A 247 -25.13 -10.64 -24.07
C SER A 247 -25.96 -11.92 -24.03
N GLU A 248 -27.27 -11.76 -23.89
CA GLU A 248 -28.24 -12.85 -24.03
C GLU A 248 -28.54 -13.13 -25.51
N LYS A 249 -28.03 -12.30 -26.43
CA LYS A 249 -28.28 -12.41 -27.87
C LYS A 249 -27.26 -13.34 -28.52
N SER A 250 -27.74 -14.12 -29.49
CA SER A 250 -26.86 -14.84 -30.41
C SER A 250 -26.03 -13.84 -31.24
N LEU A 251 -24.69 -14.01 -31.21
CA LEU A 251 -23.75 -13.21 -32.01
C LEU A 251 -23.56 -13.75 -33.46
N GLY A 252 -24.46 -14.62 -33.91
CA GLY A 252 -24.39 -15.17 -35.25
C GLY A 252 -24.39 -14.06 -36.33
N GLY A 253 -23.36 -14.04 -37.15
CA GLY A 253 -23.18 -13.04 -38.21
C GLY A 253 -22.53 -11.73 -37.79
N TYR A 254 -22.33 -11.47 -36.49
CA TYR A 254 -21.56 -10.33 -36.03
C TYR A 254 -20.05 -10.51 -36.29
N SER A 255 -19.32 -9.41 -36.27
CA SER A 255 -17.84 -9.41 -36.30
C SER A 255 -17.27 -8.39 -35.33
N ILE A 256 -16.03 -8.63 -34.91
CA ILE A 256 -15.26 -7.66 -34.17
C ILE A 256 -14.27 -7.02 -35.11
N ARG A 257 -14.30 -5.70 -35.18
CA ARG A 257 -13.36 -4.91 -35.96
C ARG A 257 -12.47 -4.13 -35.01
N ALA A 258 -11.17 -4.39 -35.06
CA ALA A 258 -10.15 -3.64 -34.32
C ALA A 258 -9.33 -2.80 -35.32
N ARG A 259 -9.20 -1.49 -35.04
CA ARG A 259 -8.49 -0.53 -35.89
C ARG A 259 -7.52 0.28 -35.09
N ILE A 260 -6.30 0.45 -35.58
CA ILE A 260 -5.30 1.33 -34.98
C ILE A 260 -5.19 2.60 -35.81
N PHE A 261 -5.25 3.73 -35.13
CA PHE A 261 -5.13 5.06 -35.71
C PHE A 261 -3.84 5.74 -35.27
N GLY A 262 -3.19 6.43 -36.20
CA GLY A 262 -2.08 7.33 -35.93
C GLY A 262 -2.51 8.67 -35.35
N LYS A 263 -1.55 9.54 -35.08
CA LYS A 263 -1.76 10.90 -34.54
C LYS A 263 -2.57 11.79 -35.47
N ASP A 264 -2.53 11.52 -36.78
CA ASP A 264 -3.26 12.21 -37.83
C ASP A 264 -4.67 11.66 -38.06
N GLY A 265 -5.09 10.64 -37.31
CA GLY A 265 -6.38 9.97 -37.47
C GLY A 265 -6.43 8.97 -38.61
N ALA A 266 -5.31 8.72 -39.30
CA ALA A 266 -5.26 7.70 -40.36
C ALA A 266 -5.33 6.28 -39.78
N SER A 267 -6.14 5.40 -40.40
CA SER A 267 -6.17 3.98 -40.02
C SER A 267 -4.92 3.28 -40.55
N LEU A 268 -4.11 2.78 -39.64
CA LEU A 268 -2.80 2.15 -39.92
C LEU A 268 -2.88 0.62 -39.95
N VAL A 269 -3.74 0.06 -39.12
CA VAL A 269 -3.95 -1.39 -38.99
C VAL A 269 -5.42 -1.66 -38.81
N GLU A 270 -5.95 -2.66 -39.50
CA GLU A 270 -7.30 -3.17 -39.32
C GLU A 270 -7.31 -4.69 -39.27
N ARG A 271 -8.10 -5.24 -38.37
CA ARG A 271 -8.41 -6.66 -38.28
C ARG A 271 -9.87 -6.85 -37.97
N THR A 272 -10.47 -7.83 -38.67
CA THR A 272 -11.84 -8.26 -38.44
C THR A 272 -11.83 -9.75 -38.10
N VAL A 273 -12.43 -10.10 -37.00
CA VAL A 273 -12.59 -11.50 -36.54
C VAL A 273 -14.04 -11.79 -36.23
N LYS A 274 -14.44 -13.06 -36.33
CA LYS A 274 -15.78 -13.47 -35.90
C LYS A 274 -15.77 -13.57 -34.37
N PRO A 275 -16.79 -13.02 -33.68
CA PRO A 275 -16.87 -13.12 -32.25
C PRO A 275 -17.09 -14.57 -31.83
N VAL A 276 -16.49 -15.00 -30.75
CA VAL A 276 -16.70 -16.28 -30.10
C VAL A 276 -17.40 -16.04 -28.76
N TYR A 277 -18.71 -16.14 -28.74
CA TYR A 277 -19.55 -15.97 -27.55
C TYR A 277 -19.22 -14.70 -26.71
N PHE A 278 -18.86 -14.89 -25.44
CA PHE A 278 -18.65 -13.79 -24.49
C PHE A 278 -17.23 -13.24 -24.47
N HIS A 279 -16.28 -13.91 -25.12
CA HIS A 279 -14.88 -13.53 -25.18
C HIS A 279 -14.34 -13.68 -26.59
N SER A 280 -13.67 -12.65 -27.08
CA SER A 280 -13.09 -12.63 -28.41
C SER A 280 -11.78 -11.89 -28.44
N GLU A 281 -10.80 -12.40 -29.17
CA GLU A 281 -9.48 -11.78 -29.33
C GLU A 281 -9.17 -11.51 -30.80
N ALA A 282 -8.50 -10.37 -31.04
CA ALA A 282 -7.93 -10.03 -32.33
C ALA A 282 -6.46 -9.68 -32.15
N THR A 283 -5.58 -10.37 -32.87
CA THR A 283 -4.15 -10.02 -32.91
C THR A 283 -3.89 -8.95 -33.95
N LEU A 284 -3.29 -7.85 -33.53
CA LEU A 284 -2.97 -6.67 -34.32
C LEU A 284 -1.46 -6.61 -34.59
N PRO A 285 -1.01 -6.64 -35.85
CA PRO A 285 0.42 -6.54 -36.18
C PRO A 285 0.87 -5.08 -36.04
N ILE A 286 1.57 -4.78 -34.96
CA ILE A 286 2.10 -3.43 -34.67
C ILE A 286 3.59 -3.29 -34.99
N GLY A 287 4.26 -4.36 -35.42
CA GLY A 287 5.71 -4.36 -35.63
C GLY A 287 6.23 -3.31 -36.62
N LYS A 288 5.40 -2.90 -37.59
CA LYS A 288 5.75 -1.86 -38.58
C LYS A 288 5.38 -0.43 -38.13
N LEU A 289 4.65 -0.26 -37.03
CA LEU A 289 4.37 1.06 -36.51
C LEU A 289 5.65 1.66 -35.92
N PRO A 290 5.90 2.97 -36.08
CA PRO A 290 7.01 3.65 -35.42
C PRO A 290 7.01 3.48 -33.91
N ASP A 291 8.21 3.37 -33.30
CA ASP A 291 8.40 3.27 -31.84
C ASP A 291 8.49 4.69 -31.22
N ASP A 292 7.59 5.61 -31.60
CA ASP A 292 7.73 7.03 -31.32
C ASP A 292 6.51 7.66 -30.66
N GLY A 293 5.57 6.88 -30.17
CA GLY A 293 4.49 7.53 -29.51
C GLY A 293 3.19 6.81 -29.27
N ARG A 294 2.15 7.64 -29.13
CA ARG A 294 0.78 7.27 -28.79
C ARG A 294 0.00 6.91 -30.03
N TYR A 295 -0.75 5.84 -29.93
CA TYR A 295 -1.75 5.36 -30.90
C TYR A 295 -3.09 5.20 -30.20
N SER A 296 -4.18 5.20 -31.00
CA SER A 296 -5.52 4.86 -30.52
C SER A 296 -5.99 3.57 -31.20
N CYS A 297 -6.49 2.63 -30.42
CA CYS A 297 -7.12 1.41 -30.91
C CYS A 297 -8.62 1.46 -30.69
N GLU A 298 -9.40 1.51 -31.75
CA GLU A 298 -10.86 1.32 -31.72
C GLU A 298 -11.18 -0.16 -31.84
N ILE A 299 -11.97 -0.68 -30.92
CA ILE A 299 -12.51 -2.04 -30.97
C ILE A 299 -14.02 -1.93 -31.03
N ALA A 300 -14.62 -2.48 -32.07
CA ALA A 300 -16.03 -2.35 -32.37
C ALA A 300 -16.70 -3.71 -32.58
N LEU A 301 -17.89 -3.87 -32.04
CA LEU A 301 -18.84 -4.91 -32.41
C LEU A 301 -19.64 -4.45 -33.60
N VAL A 302 -19.56 -5.19 -34.71
CA VAL A 302 -20.17 -4.86 -36.01
C VAL A 302 -21.26 -5.87 -36.33
N ARG A 303 -22.44 -5.36 -36.67
CA ARG A 303 -23.61 -6.17 -37.08
C ARG A 303 -23.40 -6.86 -38.42
N PRO A 304 -24.24 -7.84 -38.79
CA PRO A 304 -24.21 -8.49 -40.11
C PRO A 304 -24.37 -7.54 -41.29
N ASP A 305 -25.06 -6.41 -41.10
CA ASP A 305 -25.27 -5.36 -42.12
C ASP A 305 -24.07 -4.40 -42.24
N GLY A 306 -23.00 -4.60 -41.45
CA GLY A 306 -21.81 -3.75 -41.44
C GLY A 306 -21.89 -2.52 -40.53
N THR A 307 -23.03 -2.29 -39.87
CA THR A 307 -23.16 -1.17 -38.92
C THR A 307 -22.49 -1.46 -37.57
N VAL A 308 -21.93 -0.44 -36.96
CA VAL A 308 -21.33 -0.56 -35.63
C VAL A 308 -22.43 -0.53 -34.57
N GLU A 309 -22.52 -1.57 -33.76
CA GLU A 309 -23.45 -1.63 -32.63
C GLU A 309 -22.90 -0.93 -31.40
N LYS A 310 -21.68 -1.28 -31.03
CA LYS A 310 -20.94 -0.68 -29.91
C LYS A 310 -19.47 -0.56 -30.28
N SER A 311 -18.80 0.48 -29.80
CA SER A 311 -17.33 0.58 -29.88
C SER A 311 -16.75 1.30 -28.70
N ARG A 312 -15.49 1.02 -28.41
CA ARG A 312 -14.65 1.78 -27.49
C ARG A 312 -13.27 1.97 -28.10
N SER A 313 -12.62 3.04 -27.70
CA SER A 313 -11.24 3.32 -28.09
C SER A 313 -10.35 3.34 -26.86
N GLU A 314 -9.18 2.73 -26.99
CA GLU A 314 -8.12 2.75 -25.98
C GLU A 314 -6.84 3.30 -26.56
N ASP A 315 -6.16 4.14 -25.78
CA ASP A 315 -4.84 4.62 -26.13
C ASP A 315 -3.77 3.64 -25.70
N PHE A 316 -2.75 3.47 -26.53
CA PHE A 316 -1.56 2.75 -26.19
C PHE A 316 -0.30 3.47 -26.71
N TRP A 317 0.85 3.09 -26.14
CA TRP A 317 2.14 3.63 -26.54
C TRP A 317 3.02 2.53 -27.12
N LYS A 318 3.61 2.80 -28.28
CA LYS A 318 4.64 1.96 -28.86
C LYS A 318 5.98 2.67 -28.74
N VAL A 319 6.92 2.02 -28.05
CA VAL A 319 8.22 2.59 -27.69
C VAL A 319 9.35 1.60 -28.00
N PRO A 320 10.60 2.07 -28.22
CA PRO A 320 11.71 1.17 -28.39
C PRO A 320 11.93 0.29 -27.16
N PRO A 321 12.53 -0.90 -27.29
CA PRO A 321 12.92 -1.70 -26.13
C PRO A 321 13.97 -0.96 -25.28
N PRO A 322 14.12 -1.31 -23.99
CA PRO A 322 15.26 -0.85 -23.20
C PRO A 322 16.59 -1.19 -23.88
N LYS A 323 17.58 -0.32 -23.72
CA LYS A 323 18.92 -0.56 -24.28
C LYS A 323 19.55 -1.79 -23.61
N ASP A 324 20.19 -2.62 -24.41
CA ASP A 324 21.05 -3.70 -23.93
C ASP A 324 22.43 -3.11 -23.59
N ASP A 325 22.52 -2.52 -22.40
CA ASP A 325 23.75 -1.92 -21.88
C ASP A 325 24.32 -2.80 -20.76
N PRO A 326 25.53 -3.36 -20.91
CA PRO A 326 26.17 -4.17 -19.87
C PRO A 326 26.47 -3.40 -18.59
N ALA A 327 26.53 -2.07 -18.62
CA ALA A 327 26.67 -1.23 -17.43
C ALA A 327 25.37 -1.14 -16.60
N ARG A 328 24.26 -1.49 -17.19
CA ARG A 328 22.95 -1.45 -16.53
C ARG A 328 22.87 -2.51 -15.44
N ALA A 329 22.54 -2.10 -14.22
CA ALA A 329 22.38 -3.02 -13.09
C ALA A 329 21.33 -4.08 -13.40
N LYS A 330 21.75 -5.35 -13.33
CA LYS A 330 20.86 -6.50 -13.45
C LYS A 330 20.38 -6.88 -12.05
N VAL A 331 19.12 -6.55 -11.74
CA VAL A 331 18.52 -6.77 -10.44
C VAL A 331 17.54 -7.93 -10.52
N GLU A 332 17.69 -8.91 -9.65
CA GLU A 332 16.87 -10.13 -9.61
C GLU A 332 16.52 -10.52 -8.17
N ILE A 333 15.38 -11.23 -8.03
CA ILE A 333 14.99 -11.85 -6.79
C ILE A 333 15.26 -13.36 -6.89
N ARG A 334 15.96 -13.91 -5.89
CA ARG A 334 16.19 -15.36 -5.75
C ARG A 334 15.89 -15.74 -4.29
N GLY A 335 14.91 -16.62 -4.08
CA GLY A 335 14.53 -17.06 -2.74
C GLY A 335 14.11 -15.89 -1.84
N GLN A 336 13.40 -14.89 -2.39
CA GLN A 336 12.96 -13.65 -1.73
C GLN A 336 14.10 -12.66 -1.39
N ASN A 337 15.32 -12.89 -1.84
CA ASN A 337 16.46 -12.00 -1.62
C ASN A 337 16.85 -11.27 -2.90
N ILE A 338 17.41 -10.09 -2.76
CA ILE A 338 17.87 -9.25 -3.88
C ILE A 338 19.29 -9.64 -4.29
N TYR A 339 19.49 -9.74 -5.60
CA TYR A 339 20.79 -9.92 -6.22
C TYR A 339 21.01 -8.83 -7.26
N VAL A 340 22.17 -8.22 -7.24
CA VAL A 340 22.59 -7.22 -8.23
C VAL A 340 23.83 -7.73 -8.95
N ASN A 341 23.75 -7.84 -10.27
CA ASN A 341 24.81 -8.40 -11.11
C ASN A 341 25.26 -9.80 -10.62
N GLY A 342 24.30 -10.62 -10.20
CA GLY A 342 24.50 -11.98 -9.72
C GLY A 342 25.05 -12.11 -8.29
N ARG A 343 25.32 -11.02 -7.58
CA ARG A 343 25.81 -11.00 -6.20
C ARG A 343 24.67 -10.66 -5.22
N PHE A 344 24.67 -11.32 -4.07
CA PHE A 344 23.74 -10.98 -3.00
C PHE A 344 23.87 -9.49 -2.66
N PHE A 345 22.73 -8.84 -2.52
CA PHE A 345 22.66 -7.41 -2.20
C PHE A 345 21.61 -7.17 -1.13
N PHE A 346 22.01 -6.59 0.00
CA PHE A 346 21.10 -6.16 1.05
C PHE A 346 20.91 -4.64 0.97
N PRO A 347 19.76 -4.16 0.45
CA PRO A 347 19.50 -2.73 0.38
C PRO A 347 19.41 -2.09 1.76
N VAL A 348 20.21 -1.07 1.99
CA VAL A 348 20.11 -0.13 3.10
C VAL A 348 19.79 1.23 2.50
N ILE A 349 18.56 1.64 2.64
CA ILE A 349 17.96 2.72 1.86
C ILE A 349 17.68 3.92 2.77
N THR A 350 17.72 5.14 2.23
CA THR A 350 17.11 6.31 2.87
C THR A 350 16.32 7.15 1.87
N TRP A 351 15.36 7.91 2.38
CA TRP A 351 14.52 8.79 1.56
C TRP A 351 15.25 10.11 1.36
N LYS A 352 16.00 10.22 0.33
CA LYS A 352 16.54 11.41 -0.32
C LYS A 352 17.70 11.06 -1.24
N CYS A 353 17.77 11.68 -2.40
CA CYS A 353 18.83 11.35 -3.34
C CYS A 353 19.86 12.47 -3.52
N SER A 354 19.73 13.62 -2.83
CA SER A 354 20.61 14.75 -3.07
C SER A 354 20.80 15.67 -1.86
N ALA A 355 21.92 16.35 -1.83
CA ALA A 355 22.09 17.53 -1.00
C ALA A 355 21.22 18.68 -1.53
N THR A 356 20.77 19.55 -0.62
CA THR A 356 19.97 20.74 -0.93
C THR A 356 20.73 22.00 -0.63
N GLY A 357 20.60 23.02 -1.48
CA GLY A 357 21.29 24.30 -1.31
C GLY A 357 20.91 25.30 -2.38
N ASP A 358 21.42 26.54 -2.25
CA ASP A 358 21.29 27.62 -3.21
C ASP A 358 22.48 27.63 -4.18
N PHE A 359 22.69 26.52 -4.89
CA PHE A 359 23.80 26.36 -5.81
C PHE A 359 23.78 27.42 -6.93
N LYS A 360 24.88 28.07 -7.14
CA LYS A 360 25.03 29.08 -8.19
C LYS A 360 25.55 28.53 -9.50
N THR A 361 26.43 27.52 -9.43
CA THR A 361 27.02 26.86 -10.59
C THR A 361 26.83 25.35 -10.53
N ARG A 362 27.04 24.68 -11.68
CA ARG A 362 26.99 23.23 -11.78
C ARG A 362 28.13 22.57 -11.00
N GLU A 363 29.32 23.17 -11.04
CA GLU A 363 30.51 22.66 -10.33
C GLU A 363 30.31 22.68 -8.81
N GLU A 364 29.69 23.75 -8.29
CA GLU A 364 29.30 23.83 -6.87
C GLU A 364 28.32 22.72 -6.52
N TRP A 365 27.27 22.53 -7.34
CA TRP A 365 26.30 21.47 -7.17
C TRP A 365 26.95 20.08 -7.21
N GLU A 366 27.82 19.80 -8.19
CA GLU A 366 28.54 18.53 -8.33
C GLU A 366 29.41 18.27 -7.09
N SER A 367 30.21 19.24 -6.65
CA SER A 367 31.09 19.10 -5.49
C SER A 367 30.34 18.77 -4.21
N VAL A 368 29.22 19.47 -3.96
CA VAL A 368 28.44 19.26 -2.74
C VAL A 368 27.68 17.93 -2.78
N ASN A 369 27.14 17.54 -3.93
CA ASN A 369 26.45 16.25 -4.05
C ASN A 369 27.42 15.07 -4.08
N ASP A 370 28.62 15.20 -4.64
CA ASP A 370 29.67 14.18 -4.55
C ASP A 370 30.07 13.91 -3.09
N ALA A 371 30.27 14.98 -2.30
CA ALA A 371 30.53 14.86 -0.87
C ALA A 371 29.34 14.25 -0.10
N PHE A 372 28.12 14.61 -0.48
CA PHE A 372 26.91 14.02 0.09
C PHE A 372 26.82 12.51 -0.13
N TYR A 373 27.08 12.03 -1.35
CA TYR A 373 27.06 10.59 -1.65
C TYR A 373 28.23 9.85 -0.98
N ALA A 374 29.41 10.47 -0.91
CA ALA A 374 30.54 9.93 -0.17
C ALA A 374 30.19 9.71 1.32
N ASP A 375 29.52 10.68 1.95
CA ASP A 375 29.06 10.57 3.34
C ASP A 375 28.01 9.48 3.51
N MET A 376 27.02 9.39 2.60
CA MET A 376 26.03 8.31 2.60
C MET A 376 26.68 6.93 2.52
N ALA A 377 27.58 6.74 1.58
CA ALA A 377 28.30 5.47 1.40
C ALA A 377 29.16 5.12 2.62
N ALA A 378 29.85 6.11 3.23
CA ALA A 378 30.62 5.91 4.44
C ALA A 378 29.77 5.45 5.64
N HIS A 379 28.47 5.71 5.63
CA HIS A 379 27.49 5.24 6.62
C HIS A 379 26.73 3.99 6.16
N GLY A 380 27.18 3.32 5.10
CA GLY A 380 26.64 2.05 4.63
C GLY A 380 25.29 2.17 3.94
N ILE A 381 24.87 3.37 3.57
CA ILE A 381 23.70 3.57 2.69
C ILE A 381 24.12 3.22 1.26
N ASN A 382 23.45 2.26 0.64
CA ASN A 382 23.76 1.75 -0.68
C ASN A 382 22.65 1.92 -1.73
N ALA A 383 21.51 2.49 -1.32
CA ALA A 383 20.45 2.91 -2.22
C ALA A 383 19.71 4.14 -1.66
N LEU A 384 19.20 4.98 -2.56
CA LEU A 384 18.53 6.24 -2.22
C LEU A 384 17.24 6.38 -3.05
N ILE A 385 16.17 6.86 -2.41
CA ILE A 385 14.96 7.29 -3.13
C ILE A 385 15.10 8.75 -3.50
N ASP A 386 14.87 9.06 -4.77
CA ASP A 386 14.82 10.45 -5.22
C ASP A 386 13.51 11.13 -4.78
N THR A 387 13.55 12.40 -4.45
CA THR A 387 12.37 13.16 -4.03
C THR A 387 12.23 14.54 -4.65
N ALA A 388 13.32 15.27 -4.76
CA ALA A 388 13.27 16.67 -5.12
C ALA A 388 13.54 16.95 -6.59
N VAL A 389 14.06 15.97 -7.28
CA VAL A 389 14.63 16.13 -8.62
C VAL A 389 14.01 15.26 -9.66
N GLU A 390 13.11 14.39 -9.24
CA GLU A 390 12.51 13.35 -10.08
C GLU A 390 12.17 13.82 -11.49
N THR A 391 11.90 15.08 -11.64
CA THR A 391 11.41 15.62 -12.91
C THR A 391 11.99 16.99 -13.24
N SER A 392 13.10 17.39 -12.60
CA SER A 392 13.68 18.72 -12.81
C SER A 392 14.13 18.99 -14.25
N ASP A 393 14.38 17.96 -15.02
CA ASP A 393 14.76 18.01 -16.43
C ASP A 393 13.58 17.74 -17.39
N LEU A 394 12.35 17.67 -16.89
CA LEU A 394 11.14 17.47 -17.68
C LEU A 394 10.41 18.81 -17.96
N PRO A 395 9.55 18.87 -19.00
CA PRO A 395 8.84 20.08 -19.38
C PRO A 395 7.94 20.64 -18.25
N PRO A 396 8.00 21.94 -17.92
CA PRO A 396 7.19 22.54 -16.85
C PRO A 396 5.69 22.43 -17.05
N GLU A 397 5.22 22.51 -18.31
CA GLU A 397 3.81 22.43 -18.65
C GLU A 397 3.16 21.10 -18.24
N TRP A 398 3.95 20.07 -17.99
CA TRP A 398 3.44 18.80 -17.46
C TRP A 398 2.99 18.92 -16.02
N PHE A 399 3.67 19.75 -15.22
CA PHE A 399 3.30 19.97 -13.83
C PHE A 399 2.04 20.83 -13.70
N GLU A 400 1.77 21.71 -14.67
CA GLU A 400 0.55 22.50 -14.71
C GLU A 400 -0.67 21.65 -15.02
N LYS A 401 -0.54 20.69 -15.96
CA LYS A 401 -1.64 19.82 -16.41
C LYS A 401 -1.87 18.62 -15.49
N VAL A 402 -0.83 18.16 -14.79
CA VAL A 402 -0.89 17.10 -13.79
C VAL A 402 -0.41 17.66 -12.45
N PRO A 403 -1.23 18.49 -11.78
CA PRO A 403 -0.83 19.20 -10.59
C PRO A 403 -0.50 18.25 -9.45
N ARG A 404 0.58 18.54 -8.79
CA ARG A 404 0.98 17.91 -7.53
C ARG A 404 1.21 18.99 -6.46
N SER A 405 0.88 18.68 -5.22
CA SER A 405 1.25 19.56 -4.12
C SER A 405 2.76 19.53 -3.99
N MET A 406 3.41 20.64 -4.30
CA MET A 406 4.85 20.82 -4.12
C MET A 406 5.05 21.90 -3.07
N ALA A 407 5.69 21.56 -1.96
CA ALA A 407 6.09 22.55 -0.97
C ALA A 407 6.99 23.61 -1.61
N ALA A 408 6.93 24.86 -1.11
CA ALA A 408 7.72 25.96 -1.65
C ALA A 408 9.22 25.65 -1.74
N TRP A 409 9.71 24.87 -0.77
CA TRP A 409 11.09 24.40 -0.75
C TRP A 409 11.41 23.43 -1.91
N HIS A 410 10.56 22.47 -2.21
CA HIS A 410 10.75 21.56 -3.36
C HIS A 410 10.74 22.33 -4.67
N ARG A 411 9.84 23.32 -4.80
CA ARG A 411 9.79 24.18 -5.98
C ARG A 411 11.10 24.96 -6.18
N LYS A 412 11.67 25.50 -5.10
CA LYS A 412 12.95 26.20 -5.15
C LYS A 412 14.08 25.28 -5.63
N GLN A 413 14.16 24.05 -5.12
CA GLN A 413 15.17 23.07 -5.56
C GLN A 413 14.98 22.69 -7.04
N TYR A 414 13.75 22.45 -7.44
CA TYR A 414 13.40 22.21 -8.83
C TYR A 414 13.88 23.32 -9.77
N GLU A 415 13.63 24.58 -9.43
CA GLU A 415 14.05 25.74 -10.22
C GLU A 415 15.59 25.87 -10.30
N ILE A 416 16.28 25.57 -9.20
CA ILE A 416 17.76 25.56 -9.15
C ILE A 416 18.30 24.47 -10.08
N HIS A 417 17.85 23.24 -9.93
CA HIS A 417 18.32 22.10 -10.73
C HIS A 417 18.05 22.33 -12.21
N ARG A 418 16.88 22.85 -12.55
CA ARG A 418 16.53 23.20 -13.91
C ARG A 418 17.45 24.30 -14.50
N ARG A 419 17.74 25.36 -13.74
CA ARG A 419 18.65 26.44 -14.14
C ARG A 419 20.07 25.91 -14.38
N LEU A 420 20.50 24.94 -13.59
CA LEU A 420 21.82 24.31 -13.71
C LEU A 420 21.86 23.24 -14.80
N GLY A 421 20.73 22.85 -15.38
CA GLY A 421 20.65 21.77 -16.36
C GLY A 421 20.98 20.41 -15.77
N VAL A 422 20.66 20.17 -14.50
CA VAL A 422 20.88 18.89 -13.82
C VAL A 422 19.59 18.13 -13.63
N GLY A 423 19.60 16.84 -13.90
CA GLY A 423 18.47 15.93 -13.80
C GLY A 423 18.84 14.62 -13.12
N LEU A 424 17.91 13.65 -13.14
CA LEU A 424 18.09 12.38 -12.45
C LEU A 424 19.37 11.64 -12.93
N ALA A 425 19.73 11.74 -14.20
CA ALA A 425 20.93 11.11 -14.73
C ALA A 425 22.22 11.62 -14.08
N ASP A 426 22.31 12.95 -13.83
CA ASP A 426 23.46 13.55 -13.17
C ASP A 426 23.60 13.08 -11.72
N PHE A 427 22.48 13.04 -10.98
CA PHE A 427 22.45 12.51 -9.61
C PHE A 427 22.85 11.03 -9.58
N ALA A 428 22.30 10.23 -10.49
CA ALA A 428 22.60 8.82 -10.58
C ALA A 428 24.08 8.57 -10.92
N GLN A 429 24.66 9.37 -11.80
CA GLN A 429 26.08 9.27 -12.14
C GLN A 429 26.98 9.58 -10.94
N LEU A 430 26.68 10.62 -10.17
CA LEU A 430 27.43 10.95 -8.95
C LEU A 430 27.26 9.84 -7.90
N ALA A 431 26.04 9.38 -7.65
CA ALA A 431 25.77 8.29 -6.71
C ALA A 431 26.51 7.00 -7.07
N ALA A 432 26.61 6.67 -8.38
CA ALA A 432 27.29 5.49 -8.88
C ALA A 432 28.79 5.48 -8.55
N LYS A 433 29.46 6.64 -8.52
CA LYS A 433 30.88 6.76 -8.12
C LYS A 433 31.12 6.21 -6.70
N HIS A 434 30.11 6.27 -5.85
CA HIS A 434 30.15 5.84 -4.46
C HIS A 434 29.43 4.49 -4.23
N GLY A 435 29.08 3.76 -5.30
CA GLY A 435 28.41 2.46 -5.21
C GLY A 435 26.95 2.53 -4.74
N ILE A 436 26.31 3.69 -4.88
CA ILE A 436 24.93 3.91 -4.46
C ILE A 436 23.98 3.77 -5.65
N TYR A 437 22.92 3.01 -5.46
CA TYR A 437 21.83 2.86 -6.43
C TYR A 437 20.74 3.91 -6.19
N ILE A 438 20.02 4.25 -7.25
CA ILE A 438 18.87 5.15 -7.18
C ILE A 438 17.57 4.34 -7.31
N ILE A 439 16.57 4.72 -6.55
CA ILE A 439 15.19 4.24 -6.65
C ILE A 439 14.34 5.43 -7.06
N HIS A 440 13.64 5.30 -8.18
CA HIS A 440 12.84 6.40 -8.72
C HIS A 440 11.34 6.15 -8.56
N LEU A 441 10.60 7.20 -8.19
CA LEU A 441 9.15 7.22 -8.05
C LEU A 441 8.55 8.25 -9.03
N SER A 442 7.93 7.80 -10.11
CA SER A 442 7.19 8.71 -10.99
C SER A 442 5.99 9.34 -10.29
N ARG A 443 5.88 10.65 -10.38
CA ARG A 443 4.77 11.40 -9.80
C ARG A 443 3.57 11.54 -10.74
N PHE A 444 3.68 11.10 -11.97
CA PHE A 444 2.59 11.22 -12.95
C PHE A 444 1.50 10.17 -12.74
N LEU A 445 1.83 9.00 -12.22
CA LEU A 445 0.90 7.89 -12.00
C LEU A 445 0.12 7.96 -10.66
N ARG A 446 -0.23 9.16 -10.20
CA ARG A 446 -1.09 9.31 -9.01
C ARG A 446 -2.52 8.90 -9.34
N LYS A 447 -3.27 8.39 -8.36
CA LYS A 447 -4.65 7.88 -8.50
C LYS A 447 -5.54 8.78 -9.38
N LYS A 448 -5.57 10.08 -9.11
CA LYS A 448 -6.42 11.04 -9.83
C LYS A 448 -6.09 11.18 -11.33
N ASN A 449 -4.86 10.84 -11.72
CA ASN A 449 -4.33 11.07 -13.06
C ASN A 449 -4.08 9.78 -13.84
N LEU A 450 -3.97 8.64 -13.15
CA LEU A 450 -3.53 7.36 -13.69
C LEU A 450 -4.29 6.91 -14.95
N GLN A 451 -5.58 7.25 -15.03
CA GLN A 451 -6.43 6.91 -16.17
C GLN A 451 -6.36 7.95 -17.31
N THR A 452 -5.69 9.08 -17.13
CA THR A 452 -5.62 10.12 -18.16
C THR A 452 -4.51 9.81 -19.16
N SER A 453 -4.81 9.90 -20.45
CA SER A 453 -3.83 9.73 -21.53
C SER A 453 -2.66 10.71 -21.39
N PHE A 454 -2.91 11.92 -20.90
CA PHE A 454 -1.85 12.89 -20.68
C PHE A 454 -0.87 12.48 -19.60
N ALA A 455 -1.33 12.00 -18.44
CA ALA A 455 -0.44 11.54 -17.37
C ALA A 455 0.36 10.30 -17.80
N ARG A 456 -0.25 9.39 -18.53
CA ARG A 456 0.42 8.23 -19.14
C ARG A 456 1.48 8.65 -20.15
N GLN A 457 1.20 9.67 -20.97
CA GLN A 457 2.19 10.24 -21.89
C GLN A 457 3.40 10.79 -21.12
N CYS A 458 3.17 11.62 -20.09
CA CYS A 458 4.23 12.14 -19.24
C CYS A 458 5.07 11.04 -18.60
N PHE A 459 4.41 9.98 -18.09
CA PHE A 459 5.08 8.81 -17.53
C PHE A 459 5.95 8.09 -18.56
N VAL A 460 5.42 7.84 -19.76
CA VAL A 460 6.17 7.17 -20.83
C VAL A 460 7.42 7.96 -21.21
N GLU A 461 7.30 9.27 -21.39
CA GLU A 461 8.43 10.13 -21.75
C GLU A 461 9.46 10.24 -20.62
N GLU A 462 9.01 10.31 -19.36
CA GLU A 462 9.87 10.23 -18.19
C GLU A 462 10.65 8.91 -18.16
N MET A 463 9.97 7.79 -18.32
CA MET A 463 10.59 6.47 -18.30
C MET A 463 11.55 6.23 -19.44
N LEU A 464 11.24 6.69 -20.66
CA LEU A 464 12.15 6.62 -21.80
C LEU A 464 13.46 7.37 -21.55
N LYS A 465 13.43 8.41 -20.71
CA LYS A 465 14.60 9.19 -20.32
C LYS A 465 15.42 8.50 -19.24
N TYR A 466 14.76 7.79 -18.32
CA TYR A 466 15.41 7.30 -17.10
C TYR A 466 15.66 5.79 -17.08
N ARG A 467 14.90 4.97 -17.79
CA ARG A 467 15.01 3.51 -17.72
C ARG A 467 16.37 2.95 -18.13
N ASP A 468 17.12 3.69 -18.96
CA ASP A 468 18.46 3.30 -19.41
C ASP A 468 19.59 3.79 -18.49
N ILE A 469 19.27 4.49 -17.38
CA ILE A 469 20.26 4.87 -16.37
C ILE A 469 20.80 3.61 -15.68
N PRO A 470 22.15 3.40 -15.66
CA PRO A 470 22.75 2.13 -15.26
C PRO A 470 22.45 1.73 -13.81
N ASN A 471 22.52 2.64 -12.86
CA ASN A 471 22.42 2.36 -11.42
C ASN A 471 21.02 2.61 -10.83
N ILE A 472 19.96 2.51 -11.61
CA ILE A 472 18.60 2.39 -11.05
C ILE A 472 18.44 0.98 -10.47
N LEU A 473 18.09 0.88 -9.17
CA LEU A 473 17.87 -0.40 -8.49
C LEU A 473 16.49 -0.97 -8.83
N CYS A 474 15.46 -0.18 -8.61
CA CYS A 474 14.07 -0.55 -8.86
C CYS A 474 13.18 0.69 -9.02
N TRP A 475 11.94 0.47 -9.43
CA TRP A 475 10.91 1.50 -9.55
C TRP A 475 10.00 1.48 -8.33
N HIS A 476 9.91 2.59 -7.60
CA HIS A 476 8.94 2.76 -6.53
C HIS A 476 7.59 3.15 -7.15
N THR A 477 6.60 2.26 -7.06
CA THR A 477 5.34 2.44 -7.79
C THR A 477 4.36 3.37 -7.07
N SER A 478 4.29 3.27 -5.75
CA SER A 478 3.45 4.12 -4.90
C SER A 478 3.87 4.01 -3.44
N ASP A 479 3.42 4.98 -2.65
CA ASP A 479 3.68 5.08 -1.22
C ASP A 479 2.37 5.22 -0.47
N GLU A 480 2.16 4.39 0.57
CA GLU A 480 0.99 4.36 1.45
C GLU A 480 -0.37 4.31 0.71
N SER A 481 -0.45 3.55 -0.36
CA SER A 481 -1.64 3.50 -1.23
C SER A 481 -2.52 2.27 -0.99
N ASP A 482 -2.81 1.94 0.27
CA ASP A 482 -3.52 0.73 0.71
C ASP A 482 -4.84 0.47 -0.02
N GLY A 483 -5.68 1.49 -0.17
CA GLY A 483 -6.99 1.39 -0.79
C GLY A 483 -7.00 1.53 -2.31
N GLU A 484 -5.84 1.58 -2.95
CA GLU A 484 -5.68 1.78 -4.39
C GLU A 484 -5.28 0.47 -5.10
N ILE A 485 -5.96 -0.64 -4.83
CA ILE A 485 -5.55 -1.99 -5.25
C ILE A 485 -5.44 -2.08 -6.78
N ASP A 486 -6.49 -1.70 -7.50
CA ASP A 486 -6.51 -1.76 -8.97
C ASP A 486 -5.49 -0.78 -9.59
N GLU A 487 -5.36 0.39 -8.96
CA GLU A 487 -4.37 1.38 -9.38
C GLU A 487 -2.93 0.90 -9.13
N ASN A 488 -2.68 0.21 -8.02
CA ASN A 488 -1.37 -0.37 -7.71
C ASN A 488 -1.01 -1.49 -8.70
N LEU A 489 -1.95 -2.38 -9.01
CA LEU A 489 -1.79 -3.40 -10.06
C LEU A 489 -1.50 -2.76 -11.42
N LEU A 490 -2.23 -1.69 -11.78
CA LEU A 490 -2.00 -0.97 -13.03
C LEU A 490 -0.64 -0.27 -13.06
N ARG A 491 -0.21 0.38 -11.97
CA ARG A 491 1.13 0.97 -11.87
C ARG A 491 2.22 -0.07 -12.08
N ASN A 492 2.14 -1.18 -11.35
CA ASN A 492 3.06 -2.30 -11.50
C ASN A 492 3.17 -2.77 -12.96
N ARG A 493 2.02 -2.97 -13.58
CA ARG A 493 1.91 -3.35 -14.98
C ARG A 493 2.58 -2.32 -15.92
N LEU A 494 2.30 -1.03 -15.77
CA LEU A 494 2.88 0.02 -16.61
C LEU A 494 4.40 0.09 -16.52
N TYR A 495 4.96 -0.07 -15.32
CA TYR A 495 6.41 -0.12 -15.14
C TYR A 495 7.03 -1.33 -15.83
N HIS A 496 6.44 -2.53 -15.69
CA HIS A 496 6.93 -3.73 -16.37
C HIS A 496 6.74 -3.71 -17.89
N GLU A 497 5.70 -3.07 -18.39
CA GLU A 497 5.49 -2.92 -19.83
C GLU A 497 6.56 -2.03 -20.49
N ILE A 498 7.04 -0.98 -19.78
CA ILE A 498 8.05 -0.07 -20.31
C ILE A 498 9.49 -0.48 -19.96
N ASP A 499 9.68 -1.14 -18.84
CA ASP A 499 10.99 -1.63 -18.37
C ASP A 499 10.89 -3.02 -17.72
N PRO A 500 10.79 -4.09 -18.52
CA PRO A 500 10.63 -5.45 -18.00
C PRO A 500 11.87 -6.00 -17.28
N CYS A 501 12.99 -5.26 -17.29
CA CYS A 501 14.25 -5.71 -16.75
C CYS A 501 14.50 -5.26 -15.30
N ARG A 502 13.64 -4.41 -14.74
CA ARG A 502 13.77 -3.93 -13.36
C ARG A 502 12.56 -4.27 -12.52
N LEU A 503 12.85 -4.45 -11.24
CA LEU A 503 11.83 -4.75 -10.22
C LEU A 503 11.02 -3.50 -9.88
N THR A 504 9.84 -3.75 -9.38
CA THR A 504 8.93 -2.73 -8.81
C THR A 504 8.88 -2.86 -7.28
N TRP A 505 8.68 -1.75 -6.60
CA TRP A 505 8.53 -1.67 -5.15
C TRP A 505 7.29 -0.88 -4.76
N LEU A 506 6.50 -1.42 -3.84
CA LEU A 506 5.29 -0.81 -3.31
C LEU A 506 5.34 -0.77 -1.78
N ASN A 507 5.13 0.41 -1.18
CA ASN A 507 4.94 0.56 0.25
C ASN A 507 3.45 0.60 0.62
N ILE A 508 3.04 -0.19 1.61
CA ILE A 508 1.66 -0.36 2.06
C ILE A 508 1.64 -0.44 3.58
N ILE A 509 0.76 0.32 4.23
CA ILE A 509 0.67 0.32 5.69
C ILE A 509 -0.01 -0.95 6.19
N ASN A 510 -1.20 -1.28 5.68
CA ASN A 510 -2.07 -2.31 6.25
C ASN A 510 -2.59 -3.36 5.27
N ALA A 511 -2.96 -2.96 4.05
CA ALA A 511 -3.65 -3.82 3.08
C ALA A 511 -2.68 -4.73 2.27
N VAL A 512 -1.72 -5.38 2.93
CA VAL A 512 -0.68 -6.20 2.27
C VAL A 512 -1.29 -7.33 1.48
N SER A 513 -2.26 -8.05 2.05
CA SER A 513 -2.89 -9.21 1.41
C SER A 513 -3.60 -8.85 0.11
N ALA A 514 -4.31 -7.71 0.08
CA ALA A 514 -5.01 -7.22 -1.10
C ALA A 514 -4.05 -6.76 -2.20
N ASN A 515 -2.88 -6.24 -1.82
CA ASN A 515 -1.87 -5.71 -2.73
C ASN A 515 -0.71 -6.69 -3.02
N LYS A 516 -0.81 -7.95 -2.61
CA LYS A 516 0.29 -8.94 -2.70
C LYS A 516 0.86 -9.15 -4.11
N ASP A 517 0.07 -8.88 -5.14
CA ASP A 517 0.45 -9.03 -6.55
C ASP A 517 0.79 -7.70 -7.23
N ALA A 518 0.79 -6.60 -6.48
CA ALA A 518 0.94 -5.26 -7.03
C ALA A 518 2.40 -4.76 -7.11
N ALA A 519 3.38 -5.56 -6.76
CA ALA A 519 4.81 -5.28 -6.93
C ALA A 519 5.66 -6.54 -6.76
N ASP A 520 6.93 -6.48 -7.19
CA ASP A 520 7.93 -7.52 -6.94
C ASP A 520 8.50 -7.40 -5.52
N ILE A 521 8.49 -6.20 -4.95
CA ILE A 521 8.97 -5.90 -3.61
C ILE A 521 7.84 -5.23 -2.84
N LEU A 522 7.39 -5.89 -1.78
CA LEU A 522 6.38 -5.34 -0.88
C LEU A 522 7.04 -4.79 0.37
N ALA A 523 6.61 -3.62 0.81
CA ALA A 523 7.10 -3.01 2.04
C ALA A 523 5.96 -2.48 2.91
N THR A 524 6.27 -2.27 4.20
CA THR A 524 5.43 -1.55 5.15
C THR A 524 6.31 -0.72 6.09
N ASP A 525 5.73 0.23 6.80
CA ASP A 525 6.40 1.28 7.54
C ASP A 525 5.93 1.39 9.01
N PRO A 526 6.29 0.44 9.86
CA PRO A 526 6.03 0.53 11.29
C PRO A 526 6.86 1.65 11.94
N TYR A 527 6.20 2.68 12.45
CA TYR A 527 6.83 3.80 13.17
C TYR A 527 6.37 3.84 14.64
N PRO A 528 6.88 2.93 15.51
CA PRO A 528 6.32 2.71 16.83
C PRO A 528 6.71 3.76 17.87
N ILE A 529 7.77 4.53 17.71
CA ILE A 529 8.37 5.35 18.76
C ILE A 529 7.78 6.76 18.76
N PRO A 530 7.40 7.31 19.93
CA PRO A 530 7.52 6.76 21.29
C PRO A 530 6.28 5.99 21.75
N ASN A 531 5.25 5.81 20.95
CA ASN A 531 3.92 5.39 21.38
C ASN A 531 3.74 3.86 21.44
N GLY A 532 4.67 3.10 20.88
CA GLY A 532 4.65 1.64 20.79
C GLY A 532 5.97 0.99 21.19
N SER A 533 6.08 -0.31 20.92
CA SER A 533 7.28 -1.11 21.12
C SER A 533 8.02 -1.35 19.80
N VAL A 534 9.34 -1.45 19.84
CA VAL A 534 10.15 -1.90 18.68
C VAL A 534 9.69 -3.24 18.12
N ASN A 535 9.00 -4.06 18.93
CA ASN A 535 8.41 -5.32 18.52
C ASN A 535 7.35 -5.18 17.40
N ALA A 536 6.77 -3.99 17.19
CA ALA A 536 5.87 -3.74 16.06
C ALA A 536 6.56 -4.05 14.72
N VAL A 537 7.87 -3.85 14.62
CA VAL A 537 8.67 -4.20 13.43
C VAL A 537 8.59 -5.69 13.12
N ALA A 538 8.75 -6.56 14.14
CA ALA A 538 8.62 -8.01 13.98
C ALA A 538 7.21 -8.41 13.53
N VAL A 539 6.17 -7.81 14.12
CA VAL A 539 4.77 -8.07 13.76
C VAL A 539 4.48 -7.70 12.32
N HIS A 540 4.96 -6.53 11.86
CA HIS A 540 4.80 -6.09 10.48
C HIS A 540 5.60 -6.97 9.51
N ALA A 541 6.81 -7.37 9.88
CA ALA A 541 7.63 -8.30 9.10
C ALA A 541 6.92 -9.66 8.91
N ASP A 542 6.37 -10.23 9.98
CA ASP A 542 5.63 -11.50 9.91
C ASP A 542 4.39 -11.38 9.02
N ARG A 543 3.68 -10.25 9.09
CA ARG A 543 2.54 -9.99 8.22
C ARG A 543 2.95 -9.95 6.74
N LEU A 544 4.07 -9.30 6.39
CA LEU A 544 4.62 -9.33 5.03
C LEU A 544 4.99 -10.74 4.63
N LYS A 545 5.72 -11.48 5.47
CA LYS A 545 6.17 -12.85 5.19
C LYS A 545 5.01 -13.81 4.97
N LYS A 546 3.93 -13.72 5.76
CA LYS A 546 2.70 -14.50 5.55
C LYS A 546 2.13 -14.31 4.14
N ASN A 547 2.22 -13.12 3.57
CA ASN A 547 1.70 -12.80 2.23
C ASN A 547 2.69 -13.11 1.09
N THR A 548 3.96 -13.32 1.41
CA THR A 548 5.01 -13.68 0.44
C THR A 548 5.48 -15.13 0.55
N GLU A 549 4.94 -15.89 1.49
CA GLU A 549 5.24 -17.31 1.66
C GLU A 549 4.93 -18.09 0.39
N GLY A 550 5.83 -19.01 0.00
CA GLY A 550 5.70 -19.77 -1.24
C GLY A 550 5.92 -18.97 -2.53
N ARG A 551 6.30 -17.70 -2.44
CA ARG A 551 6.52 -16.79 -3.57
C ARG A 551 8.02 -16.41 -3.67
N PRO A 552 8.87 -17.25 -4.23
CA PRO A 552 10.33 -17.05 -4.21
C PRO A 552 10.83 -15.83 -5.02
N LEU A 553 9.96 -15.28 -5.88
CA LEU A 553 10.24 -14.11 -6.72
C LEU A 553 9.63 -12.81 -6.17
N VAL A 554 9.17 -12.80 -4.90
CA VAL A 554 8.66 -11.59 -4.23
C VAL A 554 9.51 -11.32 -3.00
N ALA A 555 10.12 -10.14 -2.95
CA ALA A 555 10.91 -9.69 -1.80
C ALA A 555 10.07 -8.89 -0.80
N SER A 556 10.56 -8.79 0.43
CA SER A 556 9.91 -8.02 1.50
C SER A 556 10.90 -7.07 2.15
N TRP A 557 10.58 -5.78 2.20
CA TRP A 557 11.38 -4.74 2.84
C TRP A 557 10.60 -4.06 3.95
N LEU A 558 11.30 -3.35 4.85
CA LEU A 558 10.68 -2.52 5.87
C LEU A 558 11.24 -1.11 5.88
N TRP A 559 10.34 -0.14 6.04
CA TRP A 559 10.70 1.18 6.49
C TRP A 559 10.89 1.18 8.00
N LEU A 560 11.99 1.74 8.45
CA LEU A 560 12.32 1.88 9.85
C LEU A 560 12.28 3.34 10.25
N GLN A 561 11.67 3.60 11.38
CA GLN A 561 11.59 4.94 11.94
C GLN A 561 12.97 5.47 12.31
N ASN A 562 13.34 6.63 11.79
CA ASN A 562 14.53 7.38 12.19
C ASN A 562 14.25 8.89 12.17
N PHE A 563 13.09 9.26 12.65
CA PHE A 563 12.57 10.62 12.73
C PHE A 563 11.70 10.81 13.97
N GLY A 564 11.41 12.08 14.33
CA GLY A 564 10.47 12.45 15.38
C GLY A 564 10.32 13.95 15.52
N GLY A 565 9.57 14.40 16.52
CA GLY A 565 9.33 15.82 16.81
C GLY A 565 8.12 16.41 16.09
N GLU A 566 7.27 15.59 15.47
CA GLU A 566 6.06 16.02 14.78
C GLU A 566 4.90 15.07 15.05
N LEU A 567 3.67 15.60 15.10
CA LEU A 567 2.43 14.84 15.33
C LEU A 567 2.52 13.95 16.60
N SER A 568 2.14 12.69 16.46
CA SER A 568 2.24 11.68 17.52
C SER A 568 3.68 11.21 17.79
N TRP A 569 4.61 11.41 16.87
CA TRP A 569 6.03 11.04 17.02
C TRP A 569 6.80 12.16 17.71
N THR A 570 6.56 12.34 19.02
CA THR A 570 7.08 13.46 19.81
C THR A 570 8.60 13.46 20.03
N ARG A 571 9.27 12.31 19.82
CA ARG A 571 10.72 12.18 19.77
C ARG A 571 11.18 11.21 18.68
N PRO A 572 12.41 11.33 18.18
CA PRO A 572 13.02 10.27 17.37
C PRO A 572 13.34 9.05 18.22
N PRO A 573 13.50 7.86 17.60
CA PRO A 573 14.08 6.71 18.30
C PRO A 573 15.53 7.00 18.71
N THR A 574 15.94 6.35 19.81
CA THR A 574 17.34 6.32 20.22
C THR A 574 18.17 5.45 19.28
N PRO A 575 19.52 5.57 19.25
CA PRO A 575 20.38 4.68 18.49
C PRO A 575 20.09 3.20 18.75
N ASP A 576 19.90 2.79 20.01
CA ASP A 576 19.62 1.41 20.39
C ASP A 576 18.25 0.93 19.88
N GLU A 577 17.22 1.80 19.91
CA GLU A 577 15.92 1.49 19.33
C GLU A 577 16.01 1.29 17.79
N VAL A 578 16.80 2.10 17.08
CA VAL A 578 17.02 1.95 15.64
C VAL A 578 17.73 0.62 15.34
N GLN A 579 18.76 0.28 16.09
CA GLN A 579 19.50 -0.98 15.94
C GLN A 579 18.59 -2.19 16.20
N ALA A 580 17.80 -2.15 17.27
CA ALA A 580 16.85 -3.21 17.61
C ALA A 580 15.81 -3.38 16.49
N MET A 581 15.22 -2.30 15.97
CA MET A 581 14.26 -2.36 14.86
C MET A 581 14.86 -2.98 13.60
N ALA A 582 16.10 -2.63 13.23
CA ALA A 582 16.75 -3.17 12.04
C ALA A 582 17.09 -4.67 12.18
N LEU A 583 17.54 -5.09 13.35
CA LEU A 583 17.83 -6.52 13.62
C LEU A 583 16.55 -7.34 13.71
N LEU A 584 15.46 -6.81 14.28
CA LEU A 584 14.15 -7.46 14.25
C LEU A 584 13.67 -7.65 12.80
N ALA A 585 13.82 -6.65 11.93
CA ALA A 585 13.49 -6.79 10.51
C ALA A 585 14.29 -7.93 9.86
N LEU A 586 15.60 -8.02 10.15
CA LEU A 586 16.47 -9.04 9.60
C LEU A 586 16.16 -10.44 10.18
N ASN A 587 15.92 -10.58 11.51
CA ASN A 587 15.48 -11.83 12.15
C ASN A 587 14.23 -12.39 11.46
N HIS A 588 13.28 -11.51 11.14
CA HIS A 588 12.01 -11.88 10.49
C HIS A 588 12.09 -11.93 8.96
N GLY A 589 13.32 -11.89 8.39
CA GLY A 589 13.60 -12.21 6.99
C GLY A 589 13.26 -11.11 6.00
N MET A 590 13.34 -9.87 6.43
CA MET A 590 13.28 -8.73 5.52
C MET A 590 14.57 -8.66 4.70
N SER A 591 14.44 -8.65 3.39
CA SER A 591 15.57 -8.66 2.46
C SER A 591 16.07 -7.25 2.09
N GLY A 592 15.62 -6.23 2.80
CA GLY A 592 16.08 -4.85 2.70
C GLY A 592 15.41 -3.97 3.75
N ILE A 593 16.06 -2.88 4.09
CA ILE A 593 15.54 -1.87 5.02
C ILE A 593 15.67 -0.47 4.43
N ALA A 594 14.74 0.39 4.81
CA ALA A 594 14.77 1.81 4.46
C ALA A 594 14.60 2.66 5.72
N TYR A 595 15.50 3.58 5.96
CA TYR A 595 15.37 4.54 7.07
C TYR A 595 14.54 5.74 6.63
N PHE A 596 13.40 5.99 7.26
CA PHE A 596 12.67 7.24 7.13
C PHE A 596 13.04 8.14 8.31
N ASN A 597 13.68 9.30 8.12
CA ASN A 597 14.26 9.72 6.87
C ASN A 597 15.58 10.46 7.10
N TRP A 598 16.29 10.80 6.02
CA TRP A 598 17.53 11.59 6.12
C TRP A 598 17.26 13.02 6.59
N THR A 599 16.51 13.79 5.84
CA THR A 599 15.96 15.08 6.26
C THR A 599 14.64 15.35 5.54
N GLU A 600 13.62 15.62 6.31
CA GLU A 600 12.40 16.22 5.81
C GLU A 600 12.31 17.63 6.41
N PRO A 601 12.14 18.69 5.62
CA PRO A 601 12.06 20.07 6.16
C PRO A 601 10.95 20.29 7.16
N LYS A 602 9.93 19.45 7.14
CA LYS A 602 8.78 19.48 8.05
C LYS A 602 8.97 18.62 9.30
N LEU A 603 9.80 17.58 9.21
CA LEU A 603 10.11 16.67 10.32
C LEU A 603 11.38 17.18 11.00
N ARG A 604 11.24 17.86 12.13
CA ARG A 604 12.31 18.62 12.80
C ARG A 604 13.47 17.79 13.33
N ASN A 605 13.36 16.45 13.41
CA ASN A 605 14.39 15.58 13.94
C ASN A 605 14.58 14.32 13.09
N GLY A 606 14.91 14.48 11.83
CA GLY A 606 15.43 13.40 10.99
C GLY A 606 16.88 13.05 11.35
N VAL A 607 17.44 12.06 10.69
CA VAL A 607 18.80 11.55 10.99
C VAL A 607 19.86 12.63 10.98
N ARG A 608 19.78 13.61 10.07
CA ARG A 608 20.74 14.70 9.98
C ARG A 608 20.74 15.61 11.23
N GLN A 609 19.58 15.77 11.87
CA GLN A 609 19.43 16.54 13.10
C GLN A 609 19.74 15.72 14.37
N ASN A 610 19.99 14.42 14.21
CA ASN A 610 20.38 13.51 15.28
C ASN A 610 21.79 12.93 15.01
N PRO A 611 22.88 13.65 15.41
CA PRO A 611 24.25 13.24 15.13
C PRO A 611 24.63 11.89 15.74
N GLU A 612 24.05 11.52 16.88
CA GLU A 612 24.31 10.24 17.54
C GLU A 612 23.78 9.09 16.68
N SER A 613 22.53 9.18 16.20
CA SER A 613 21.97 8.19 15.29
C SER A 613 22.76 8.12 13.98
N TRP A 614 23.16 9.26 13.41
CA TRP A 614 23.95 9.27 12.18
C TRP A 614 25.32 8.59 12.39
N SER A 615 26.05 8.98 13.43
CA SER A 615 27.34 8.36 13.76
C SER A 615 27.22 6.84 14.00
N MET A 616 26.17 6.41 14.69
CA MET A 616 25.89 4.99 14.97
C MET A 616 25.70 4.20 13.66
N LEU A 617 24.98 4.73 12.66
CA LEU A 617 24.68 4.02 11.43
C LEU A 617 25.93 3.57 10.68
N LYS A 618 27.06 4.26 10.79
CA LYS A 618 28.31 3.91 10.12
C LYS A 618 28.76 2.48 10.47
N ASP A 619 28.91 2.19 11.77
CA ASP A 619 29.39 0.89 12.21
C ASP A 619 28.28 -0.16 12.19
N PHE A 620 27.05 0.27 12.47
CA PHE A 620 25.91 -0.63 12.52
C PHE A 620 25.46 -1.12 11.14
N ASN A 621 25.43 -0.27 10.13
CA ASN A 621 25.12 -0.73 8.76
C ASN A 621 26.21 -1.67 8.21
N ALA A 622 27.48 -1.46 8.55
CA ALA A 622 28.53 -2.41 8.25
C ALA A 622 28.31 -3.77 8.96
N TYR A 623 27.85 -3.74 10.21
CA TYR A 623 27.46 -4.94 10.95
C TYR A 623 26.25 -5.65 10.30
N LEU A 624 25.23 -4.92 9.87
CA LEU A 624 24.08 -5.48 9.15
C LEU A 624 24.50 -6.12 7.82
N GLN A 625 25.33 -5.44 7.01
CA GLN A 625 25.84 -5.97 5.74
C GLN A 625 26.61 -7.28 5.93
N LYS A 626 27.39 -7.38 7.01
CA LYS A 626 28.14 -8.62 7.34
C LYS A 626 27.19 -9.79 7.62
N TRP A 627 26.06 -9.54 8.28
CA TRP A 627 25.18 -10.61 8.76
C TRP A 627 23.96 -10.85 7.88
N ALA A 628 23.62 -9.93 6.96
CA ALA A 628 22.43 -10.05 6.14
C ALA A 628 22.42 -11.33 5.29
N GLU A 629 23.50 -11.62 4.54
CA GLU A 629 23.56 -12.83 3.72
C GLU A 629 23.46 -14.11 4.56
N PRO A 630 24.27 -14.30 5.65
CA PRO A 630 24.16 -15.46 6.53
C PRO A 630 22.75 -15.68 7.10
N MET A 631 22.08 -14.62 7.55
CA MET A 631 20.76 -14.70 8.18
C MET A 631 19.63 -14.96 7.18
N LEU A 632 19.76 -14.44 5.98
CA LEU A 632 18.70 -14.51 4.96
C LEU A 632 18.80 -15.72 4.05
N THR A 633 20.03 -16.23 3.81
CA THR A 633 20.29 -17.39 2.93
C THR A 633 20.61 -18.66 3.72
N GLY A 634 20.98 -18.54 4.99
CA GLY A 634 21.23 -19.65 5.89
C GLY A 634 19.97 -20.48 6.17
N LYS A 635 20.18 -21.73 6.58
CA LYS A 635 19.09 -22.59 7.01
C LYS A 635 18.54 -22.14 8.36
N ARG A 636 17.30 -21.68 8.40
CA ARG A 636 16.62 -21.33 9.66
C ARG A 636 16.39 -22.56 10.52
N LEU A 637 16.77 -22.50 11.77
CA LEU A 637 16.60 -23.57 12.76
C LEU A 637 15.50 -23.22 13.76
N PHE A 638 15.40 -21.97 14.15
CA PHE A 638 14.41 -21.45 15.08
C PHE A 638 14.16 -19.96 14.83
N LEU A 639 12.91 -19.53 14.96
CA LEU A 639 12.52 -18.12 15.07
C LEU A 639 11.41 -18.03 16.12
N GLY A 640 11.58 -17.20 17.13
CA GLY A 640 10.57 -17.00 18.17
C GLY A 640 11.09 -16.25 19.39
N LYS A 641 10.26 -16.09 20.40
CA LYS A 641 10.58 -15.37 21.63
C LYS A 641 11.10 -16.29 22.73
N ARG A 642 12.08 -15.79 23.48
CA ARG A 642 12.56 -16.35 24.76
C ARG A 642 12.53 -15.25 25.84
N GLY A 643 11.41 -15.14 26.56
CA GLY A 643 11.15 -13.98 27.41
C GLY A 643 11.00 -12.72 26.58
N ASP A 644 11.75 -11.68 26.90
CA ASP A 644 11.79 -10.42 26.18
C ASP A 644 12.75 -10.43 24.98
N GLU A 645 13.40 -11.56 24.71
CA GLU A 645 14.28 -11.69 23.55
C GLU A 645 13.54 -12.26 22.34
N ASP A 646 13.64 -11.58 21.20
CA ASP A 646 13.36 -12.12 19.88
C ASP A 646 14.62 -12.85 19.40
N VAL A 647 14.48 -14.11 18.99
CA VAL A 647 15.61 -15.00 18.72
C VAL A 647 15.44 -15.65 17.35
N LEU A 648 16.46 -15.51 16.50
CA LEU A 648 16.66 -16.31 15.28
C LEU A 648 17.88 -17.22 15.48
N GLU A 649 17.70 -18.53 15.32
CA GLU A 649 18.83 -19.48 15.17
C GLU A 649 18.91 -19.95 13.72
N PHE A 650 20.12 -19.95 13.16
CA PHE A 650 20.36 -20.32 11.76
C PHE A 650 21.72 -21.01 11.59
N GLU A 651 21.82 -21.75 10.48
CA GLU A 651 23.05 -22.41 10.06
C GLU A 651 23.55 -21.82 8.74
N PHE A 652 24.81 -21.41 8.72
CA PHE A 652 25.46 -20.89 7.52
C PHE A 652 26.94 -21.31 7.51
N GLY A 653 27.42 -21.79 6.36
CA GLY A 653 28.82 -22.22 6.20
C GLY A 653 29.20 -23.38 7.14
N GLY A 654 28.27 -24.25 7.53
CA GLY A 654 28.49 -25.38 8.44
C GLY A 654 28.58 -24.99 9.92
N LYS A 655 28.30 -23.73 10.27
CA LYS A 655 28.27 -23.21 11.63
C LYS A 655 26.86 -22.76 12.01
N LYS A 656 26.54 -22.89 13.29
CA LYS A 656 25.26 -22.42 13.84
C LYS A 656 25.45 -21.08 14.53
N TYR A 657 24.46 -20.23 14.37
CA TYR A 657 24.44 -18.87 14.92
C TYR A 657 23.12 -18.58 15.60
N ARG A 658 23.17 -17.68 16.55
CA ARG A 658 21.99 -17.09 17.18
C ARG A 658 22.07 -15.58 17.08
N SER A 659 21.03 -14.97 16.52
CA SER A 659 20.74 -13.54 16.64
C SER A 659 19.69 -13.36 17.73
N SER A 660 19.94 -12.51 18.70
CA SER A 660 18.98 -12.16 19.76
C SER A 660 18.84 -10.64 19.88
N VAL A 661 17.62 -10.19 20.06
CA VAL A 661 17.25 -8.78 20.25
C VAL A 661 16.29 -8.69 21.44
N ASN A 662 16.70 -8.04 22.51
CA ASN A 662 15.82 -7.75 23.63
C ASN A 662 14.90 -6.56 23.28
N ILE A 663 13.58 -6.78 23.26
CA ILE A 663 12.61 -5.78 22.83
C ILE A 663 12.29 -4.70 23.87
N VAL A 664 12.86 -4.83 25.08
CA VAL A 664 12.68 -3.89 26.20
C VAL A 664 13.96 -3.08 26.46
N THR A 665 15.10 -3.76 26.51
CA THR A 665 16.41 -3.13 26.79
C THR A 665 17.17 -2.75 25.52
N PHE A 666 16.71 -3.21 24.35
CA PHE A 666 17.31 -3.04 23.02
C PHE A 666 18.70 -3.68 22.86
N ALA A 667 19.16 -4.39 23.89
CA ALA A 667 20.40 -5.16 23.80
C ALA A 667 20.29 -6.22 22.70
N HIS A 668 21.33 -6.35 21.89
CA HIS A 668 21.33 -7.27 20.77
C HIS A 668 22.70 -7.89 20.55
N LYS A 669 22.73 -9.10 20.01
CA LYS A 669 23.98 -9.78 19.62
C LYS A 669 23.71 -10.83 18.55
N ILE A 670 24.75 -11.13 17.76
CA ILE A 670 24.83 -12.32 16.93
C ILE A 670 26.07 -13.10 17.36
N GLU A 671 25.89 -14.36 17.72
CA GLU A 671 26.95 -15.23 18.25
C GLU A 671 26.92 -16.61 17.60
N GLU A 672 28.10 -17.26 17.49
CA GLU A 672 28.20 -18.67 17.11
C GLU A 672 27.74 -19.54 18.32
N ILE A 673 26.88 -20.51 18.03
CA ILE A 673 26.39 -21.46 19.02
C ILE A 673 26.84 -22.89 18.66
N LYS A 674 26.93 -23.76 19.67
CA LYS A 674 27.36 -25.15 19.47
C LYS A 674 26.30 -26.02 18.81
#